data_c4d0724a5869ada4d03845aede282d80
#
_entry.id   c4d0724a5869ada4d03845aede282d80
#
_cell.length_a   1.000
_cell.length_b   1.000
_cell.length_c   1.000
_cell.angle_alpha   90.00
_cell.angle_beta   90.00
_cell.angle_gamma   90.00
#
_symmetry.space_group_name_H-M   'P 1'
#
loop_
_entity.id
_entity.type
_entity.pdbx_description
1 polymer ?
#
loop_
_entity_poly.entity_id
_entity_poly.type
_entity_poly.pdbx_seq_one_letter_code
_entity_poly.pdbx_strand_id
1 'polypeptide(L)'
;MSDEQTPIQAAVEEPILNSPFYEPAQHWIYNREGHAIKSHGRRPAQYHYLTQRTGSAQGALEGIGSDEGADDLPLINRLREDVKRWRNSGYENATQVTKQLLRHWGRKDRTRRLFFCQVEAVETVIYLTEILESGRKPRFKPRVSIEDFQNLCQGKQPHFVTEDRIDPNVREDHFPTLIDSPWDKSLQPLRRYGCKMATGSGKTLVMAMLITWAFCNRGRVAGDTRFANSVLVACPNLTVKERLQVLRPERPDNYYDAFDIVPSALRPLMNQGRVLVENWHQFAPESPHVEGGSSYRIVDKGEESPEAFCKRVLGDLAERGPIMVLNDEAHHAYRPAPPDQRKTKFKSKTDEDLEFGQADKDDIAEATVWVGGLDKINQSAGIQFCVDLSATPFYLAGTGYIEGAPFPWLVSDFGLTDAIESGITKIPRLPISDTTGKPDPKFFKLWEEIRNAASASDMIRGKPKPQFVLQQAEAALTTLAAQWKARFDQHQEATTEQAFVPPAMIVVCDNTDIAQLFYEYISGETQIEIEEKGKTKKTTSYGKSGLFEELKNAEDQTYTLRIDTKLLADAEAGAGQTKSQHAEQLREIVATVGTRGAPGEKIRCVVSVQMLTEGWDANNVTQILGLRAFGSQLLCEQVVGRGLR
;
A
#
# COMPACT_ATOMS: atom_id res chain seq x y z
N MET A 1 41.67 -20.01 14.99
CA MET A 1 40.73 -19.41 15.91
C MET A 1 39.49 -19.14 15.06
N SER A 2 38.48 -19.99 15.20
CA SER A 2 37.25 -19.95 14.44
C SER A 2 36.48 -18.67 14.81
N ASP A 3 36.17 -17.82 13.84
CA ASP A 3 35.17 -16.76 13.97
C ASP A 3 33.84 -17.44 14.30
N GLU A 4 33.47 -17.47 15.58
CA GLU A 4 32.11 -17.73 16.02
C GLU A 4 31.26 -16.56 15.51
N GLN A 5 30.62 -16.75 14.36
CA GLN A 5 29.58 -15.87 13.90
C GLN A 5 28.46 -15.93 14.93
N THR A 6 28.27 -14.85 15.65
CA THR A 6 27.20 -14.70 16.62
C THR A 6 25.85 -14.82 15.91
N PRO A 7 24.94 -15.70 16.35
CA PRO A 7 23.63 -15.82 15.68
C PRO A 7 22.92 -14.47 15.65
N ILE A 8 22.22 -14.17 14.54
CA ILE A 8 21.44 -12.95 14.38
C ILE A 8 20.42 -12.86 15.52
N GLN A 9 20.72 -12.09 16.55
CA GLN A 9 19.77 -11.76 17.60
C GLN A 9 18.84 -10.63 17.14
N ALA A 10 18.09 -10.89 16.08
CA ALA A 10 17.04 -9.97 15.60
C ALA A 10 15.79 -10.00 16.51
N ALA A 11 15.77 -10.87 17.52
CA ALA A 11 14.66 -10.97 18.44
C ALA A 11 14.73 -9.86 19.49
N VAL A 12 13.67 -9.06 19.60
CA VAL A 12 13.47 -8.09 20.67
C VAL A 12 12.46 -8.67 21.68
N GLU A 13 12.80 -8.63 22.97
CA GLU A 13 11.93 -9.14 24.03
C GLU A 13 10.63 -8.33 24.16
N GLU A 14 10.73 -7.00 24.00
CA GLU A 14 9.61 -6.07 24.13
C GLU A 14 9.41 -5.29 22.81
N PRO A 15 8.76 -5.87 21.81
CA PRO A 15 8.59 -5.20 20.51
C PRO A 15 7.68 -3.97 20.57
N ILE A 16 6.76 -3.88 21.53
CA ILE A 16 5.86 -2.74 21.74
C ILE A 16 6.50 -1.78 22.74
N LEU A 17 6.90 -0.61 22.29
CA LEU A 17 7.55 0.42 23.10
C LEU A 17 6.64 1.61 23.44
N ASN A 18 5.64 1.86 22.63
CA ASN A 18 4.84 3.08 22.65
C ASN A 18 3.35 2.78 22.71
N SER A 19 2.59 3.72 23.23
CA SER A 19 1.13 3.70 23.10
C SER A 19 0.71 4.26 21.73
N PRO A 20 -0.27 3.65 21.05
CA PRO A 20 -0.74 4.15 19.75
C PRO A 20 -1.42 5.53 19.83
N PHE A 21 -1.73 5.99 21.03
CA PHE A 21 -2.49 7.22 21.28
C PHE A 21 -1.65 8.44 21.63
N TYR A 22 -0.34 8.26 21.72
CA TYR A 22 0.60 9.34 22.06
C TYR A 22 1.76 9.35 21.08
N GLU A 23 2.44 10.48 21.00
CA GLU A 23 3.66 10.61 20.22
C GLU A 23 4.69 9.57 20.68
N PRO A 24 5.28 8.77 19.76
CA PRO A 24 6.30 7.79 20.11
C PRO A 24 7.47 8.44 20.86
N ALA A 25 7.85 7.82 21.98
CA ALA A 25 8.92 8.31 22.85
C ALA A 25 10.20 7.47 22.75
N GLN A 26 10.11 6.29 22.16
CA GLN A 26 11.22 5.34 22.02
C GLN A 26 11.10 4.60 20.69
N HIS A 27 12.22 4.08 20.21
CA HIS A 27 12.26 3.20 19.04
C HIS A 27 13.46 2.25 19.12
N TRP A 28 13.40 1.13 18.40
CA TRP A 28 14.50 0.21 18.24
C TRP A 28 15.44 0.66 17.13
N ILE A 29 16.74 0.63 17.39
CA ILE A 29 17.81 0.72 16.40
C ILE A 29 18.66 -0.55 16.47
N TYR A 30 19.25 -0.94 15.35
CA TYR A 30 20.17 -2.07 15.28
C TYR A 30 21.60 -1.54 15.14
N ASN A 31 22.51 -2.05 15.98
CA ASN A 31 23.92 -1.73 15.83
C ASN A 31 24.54 -2.54 14.67
N ARG A 32 25.82 -2.29 14.38
CA ARG A 32 26.54 -2.99 13.29
C ARG A 32 26.63 -4.50 13.47
N GLU A 33 26.44 -4.98 14.68
CA GLU A 33 26.46 -6.40 15.05
C GLU A 33 25.06 -7.04 14.99
N GLY A 34 24.02 -6.25 14.60
CA GLY A 34 22.64 -6.72 14.51
C GLY A 34 21.88 -6.77 15.84
N HIS A 35 22.48 -6.28 16.95
CA HIS A 35 21.78 -6.23 18.22
C HIS A 35 20.82 -5.05 18.30
N ALA A 36 19.61 -5.30 18.77
CA ALA A 36 18.60 -4.28 19.00
C ALA A 36 18.91 -3.43 20.24
N ILE A 37 18.91 -2.12 20.09
CA ILE A 37 19.15 -1.13 21.16
C ILE A 37 17.94 -0.20 21.22
N LYS A 38 17.42 0.05 22.44
CA LYS A 38 16.36 1.05 22.66
C LYS A 38 16.97 2.45 22.56
N SER A 39 16.45 3.26 21.63
CA SER A 39 16.78 4.67 21.47
C SER A 39 15.66 5.54 22.02
N HIS A 40 16.02 6.64 22.68
CA HIS A 40 15.07 7.63 23.16
C HIS A 40 14.65 8.59 22.03
N GLY A 41 13.41 9.04 22.09
CA GLY A 41 12.81 9.92 21.10
C GLY A 41 12.08 9.14 20.00
N ARG A 42 11.40 9.89 19.17
CA ARG A 42 10.72 9.34 18.00
C ARG A 42 11.74 8.95 16.93
N ARG A 43 11.51 7.85 16.23
CA ARG A 43 12.29 7.46 15.04
C ARG A 43 12.29 8.61 14.03
N PRO A 44 13.44 9.06 13.51
CA PRO A 44 13.49 10.00 12.39
C PRO A 44 12.77 9.43 11.17
N ALA A 45 12.14 10.30 10.38
CA ALA A 45 11.62 9.89 9.08
C ALA A 45 12.79 9.68 8.13
N GLN A 46 12.93 8.43 7.67
CA GLN A 46 14.03 7.97 6.81
C GLN A 46 13.47 7.01 5.76
N TYR A 47 14.17 6.86 4.64
CA TYR A 47 13.95 5.77 3.73
C TYR A 47 15.21 4.92 3.60
N HIS A 48 15.04 3.61 3.48
CA HIS A 48 16.11 2.64 3.38
C HIS A 48 16.25 2.16 1.94
N TYR A 49 17.48 2.03 1.48
CA TYR A 49 17.80 1.53 0.14
C TYR A 49 18.99 0.59 0.20
N LEU A 50 19.04 -0.35 -0.77
CA LEU A 50 20.18 -1.25 -0.92
C LEU A 50 21.26 -0.56 -1.77
N THR A 51 22.45 -0.39 -1.21
CA THR A 51 23.60 0.10 -1.96
C THR A 51 24.17 -1.02 -2.83
N GLN A 52 24.06 -0.90 -4.15
CA GLN A 52 24.84 -1.75 -5.06
C GLN A 52 26.29 -1.28 -4.99
N ARG A 53 27.18 -2.10 -4.43
CA ARG A 53 28.62 -1.87 -4.56
C ARG A 53 29.01 -1.95 -6.03
N THR A 54 29.28 -0.80 -6.65
CA THR A 54 30.07 -0.71 -7.89
C THR A 54 31.55 -0.96 -7.55
N GLY A 55 31.92 -2.22 -7.44
CA GLY A 55 33.32 -2.64 -7.17
C GLY A 55 33.68 -3.87 -7.98
N SER A 56 34.84 -3.80 -8.64
CA SER A 56 35.43 -4.77 -9.53
C SER A 56 35.17 -6.24 -9.12
N ALA A 57 35.11 -7.12 -10.14
CA ALA A 57 34.85 -8.56 -10.08
C ALA A 57 35.68 -9.38 -9.07
N GLN A 58 36.62 -8.78 -8.35
CA GLN A 58 37.46 -9.40 -7.33
C GLN A 58 36.92 -9.31 -5.92
N GLY A 59 35.90 -8.46 -5.66
CA GLY A 59 35.21 -8.34 -4.37
C GLY A 59 33.99 -9.26 -4.20
N ALA A 60 33.61 -10.04 -5.21
CA ALA A 60 32.45 -10.91 -5.19
C ALA A 60 32.63 -12.22 -4.41
N LEU A 61 33.83 -12.50 -3.88
CA LEU A 61 34.15 -13.75 -3.17
C LEU A 61 34.21 -13.60 -1.63
N GLU A 62 34.16 -12.39 -1.11
CA GLU A 62 34.18 -12.16 0.34
C GLU A 62 32.82 -11.56 0.79
N GLY A 63 32.01 -12.39 1.42
CA GLY A 63 30.88 -12.04 2.29
C GLY A 63 29.96 -10.92 1.81
N ILE A 64 28.84 -11.26 1.22
CA ILE A 64 27.75 -10.36 0.83
C ILE A 64 27.11 -9.77 2.10
N GLY A 65 27.70 -8.67 2.59
CA GLY A 65 26.95 -7.72 3.40
C GLY A 65 26.35 -6.69 2.43
N SER A 66 25.05 -6.73 2.21
CA SER A 66 24.35 -5.60 1.62
C SER A 66 24.47 -4.45 2.61
N ASP A 67 25.29 -3.43 2.32
CA ASP A 67 25.29 -2.20 3.09
C ASP A 67 23.93 -1.53 2.83
N GLU A 68 23.03 -1.59 3.79
CA GLU A 68 21.79 -0.81 3.79
C GLU A 68 22.16 0.66 4.03
N GLY A 69 21.79 1.53 3.08
CA GLY A 69 21.84 2.96 3.25
C GLY A 69 20.52 3.48 3.79
N ALA A 70 20.56 4.55 4.57
CA ALA A 70 19.37 5.25 5.02
C ALA A 70 19.57 6.76 4.86
N ASP A 71 18.63 7.43 4.19
CA ASP A 71 18.62 8.87 4.04
C ASP A 71 17.47 9.49 4.81
N ASP A 72 17.73 10.61 5.47
CA ASP A 72 16.72 11.38 6.18
C ASP A 72 15.71 12.02 5.22
N LEU A 73 14.47 12.13 5.67
CA LEU A 73 13.41 12.89 5.01
C LEU A 73 13.26 14.27 5.69
N PRO A 74 14.07 15.27 5.31
CA PRO A 74 14.23 16.50 6.07
C PRO A 74 12.94 17.32 6.16
N LEU A 75 12.11 17.35 5.12
CA LEU A 75 10.83 18.05 5.15
C LEU A 75 9.91 17.47 6.24
N ILE A 76 9.79 16.15 6.31
CA ILE A 76 8.92 15.48 7.29
C ILE A 76 9.41 15.75 8.71
N ASN A 77 10.71 15.58 8.96
CA ASN A 77 11.30 15.79 10.29
C ASN A 77 11.08 17.23 10.79
N ARG A 78 11.21 18.22 9.91
CA ARG A 78 10.94 19.62 10.22
C ARG A 78 9.46 19.90 10.45
N LEU A 79 8.57 19.34 9.61
CA LEU A 79 7.11 19.48 9.79
C LEU A 79 6.62 18.86 11.09
N ARG A 80 7.15 17.71 11.51
CA ARG A 80 6.83 17.08 12.81
C ARG A 80 7.09 18.04 13.97
N GLU A 81 8.23 18.73 13.96
CA GLU A 81 8.56 19.72 15.00
C GLU A 81 7.61 20.92 14.96
N ASP A 82 7.30 21.43 13.78
CA ASP A 82 6.43 22.59 13.63
C ASP A 82 4.99 22.27 14.03
N VAL A 83 4.45 21.12 13.61
CA VAL A 83 3.13 20.65 14.00
C VAL A 83 3.03 20.43 15.51
N LYS A 84 4.08 19.86 16.14
CA LYS A 84 4.15 19.71 17.59
C LYS A 84 4.10 21.06 18.31
N ARG A 85 4.85 22.05 17.84
CA ARG A 85 4.84 23.41 18.39
C ARG A 85 3.48 24.09 18.18
N TRP A 86 2.89 23.91 17.00
CA TRP A 86 1.57 24.43 16.67
C TRP A 86 0.46 23.81 17.55
N ARG A 87 0.48 22.51 17.76
CA ARG A 87 -0.41 21.81 18.70
C ARG A 87 -0.27 22.38 20.11
N ASN A 88 0.97 22.57 20.60
CA ASN A 88 1.26 23.11 21.93
C ASN A 88 0.84 24.59 22.09
N SER A 89 0.78 25.37 21.00
CA SER A 89 0.25 26.73 20.98
C SER A 89 -1.30 26.80 21.04
N GLY A 90 -1.98 25.67 21.08
CA GLY A 90 -3.43 25.58 20.99
C GLY A 90 -3.96 25.87 19.59
N TYR A 91 -3.17 25.49 18.57
CA TYR A 91 -3.53 25.65 17.15
C TYR A 91 -3.69 27.12 16.74
N GLU A 92 -2.71 27.92 17.09
CA GLU A 92 -2.71 29.35 16.78
C GLU A 92 -2.99 29.60 15.28
N ASN A 93 -3.72 30.66 14.98
CA ASN A 93 -4.12 31.09 13.63
C ASN A 93 -5.05 30.13 12.87
N ALA A 94 -5.38 28.94 13.39
CA ALA A 94 -6.43 28.10 12.80
C ALA A 94 -7.83 28.71 13.01
N THR A 95 -8.78 28.37 12.15
CA THR A 95 -10.19 28.75 12.31
C THR A 95 -10.77 28.18 13.61
N GLN A 96 -11.88 28.77 14.07
CA GLN A 96 -12.57 28.23 15.26
C GLN A 96 -13.14 26.82 15.02
N VAL A 97 -13.59 26.55 13.79
CA VAL A 97 -14.05 25.19 13.39
C VAL A 97 -12.91 24.19 13.48
N THR A 98 -11.75 24.52 12.91
CA THR A 98 -10.55 23.68 12.96
C THR A 98 -10.10 23.42 14.40
N LYS A 99 -10.06 24.45 15.25
CA LYS A 99 -9.72 24.27 16.67
C LYS A 99 -10.72 23.39 17.40
N GLN A 100 -12.02 23.52 17.09
CA GLN A 100 -13.06 22.66 17.67
C GLN A 100 -12.89 21.21 17.26
N LEU A 101 -12.62 20.94 15.98
CA LEU A 101 -12.38 19.61 15.45
C LEU A 101 -11.14 18.97 16.06
N LEU A 102 -9.99 19.66 16.05
CA LEU A 102 -8.74 19.14 16.60
C LEU A 102 -8.85 18.83 18.10
N ARG A 103 -9.54 19.68 18.88
CA ARG A 103 -9.83 19.39 20.29
C ARG A 103 -10.75 18.19 20.45
N HIS A 104 -11.77 18.05 19.60
CA HIS A 104 -12.69 16.92 19.63
C HIS A 104 -11.96 15.61 19.32
N TRP A 105 -11.10 15.59 18.33
CA TRP A 105 -10.31 14.41 17.95
C TRP A 105 -9.26 14.04 18.99
N GLY A 106 -8.68 15.01 19.67
CA GLY A 106 -7.69 14.81 20.74
C GLY A 106 -8.27 14.42 22.13
N ARG A 107 -9.58 14.28 22.27
CA ARG A 107 -10.23 13.92 23.55
C ARG A 107 -9.80 12.52 23.99
N LYS A 108 -9.44 12.39 25.27
CA LYS A 108 -9.00 11.13 25.90
C LYS A 108 -10.16 10.23 26.31
N ASP A 109 -11.35 10.81 26.51
CA ASP A 109 -12.59 10.16 26.95
C ASP A 109 -13.45 9.59 25.81
N ARG A 110 -12.92 9.56 24.58
CA ARG A 110 -13.61 8.98 23.43
C ARG A 110 -13.72 7.46 23.60
N THR A 111 -14.88 6.89 23.31
CA THR A 111 -15.10 5.44 23.27
C THR A 111 -14.17 4.76 22.23
N ARG A 112 -13.98 5.41 21.08
CA ARG A 112 -13.03 5.01 20.04
C ARG A 112 -12.00 6.11 19.88
N ARG A 113 -10.88 5.98 20.59
CA ARG A 113 -9.78 6.94 20.51
C ARG A 113 -9.10 6.85 19.14
N LEU A 114 -8.76 8.00 18.60
CA LEU A 114 -7.96 8.09 17.38
C LEU A 114 -6.48 7.84 17.71
N PHE A 115 -5.79 7.19 16.80
CA PHE A 115 -4.35 6.99 16.93
C PHE A 115 -3.60 8.30 16.72
N PHE A 116 -2.46 8.42 17.37
CA PHE A 116 -1.60 9.60 17.22
C PHE A 116 -1.24 9.87 15.75
N CYS A 117 -0.87 8.82 14.99
CA CYS A 117 -0.52 8.96 13.58
C CYS A 117 -1.66 9.50 12.71
N GLN A 118 -2.93 9.17 13.03
CA GLN A 118 -4.09 9.70 12.32
C GLN A 118 -4.25 11.19 12.56
N VAL A 119 -4.17 11.59 13.82
CA VAL A 119 -4.30 13.01 14.22
C VAL A 119 -3.15 13.82 13.64
N GLU A 120 -1.91 13.35 13.73
CA GLU A 120 -0.73 14.05 13.22
C GLU A 120 -0.75 14.20 11.69
N ALA A 121 -1.14 13.17 10.93
CA ALA A 121 -1.26 13.27 9.48
C ALA A 121 -2.26 14.38 9.08
N VAL A 122 -3.42 14.42 9.74
CA VAL A 122 -4.43 15.47 9.52
C VAL A 122 -3.91 16.85 9.96
N GLU A 123 -3.29 16.96 11.13
CA GLU A 123 -2.69 18.21 11.62
C GLU A 123 -1.65 18.73 10.62
N THR A 124 -0.83 17.86 10.04
CA THR A 124 0.20 18.26 9.07
C THR A 124 -0.44 18.85 7.81
N VAL A 125 -1.46 18.19 7.23
CA VAL A 125 -2.17 18.73 6.06
C VAL A 125 -2.84 20.06 6.39
N ILE A 126 -3.49 20.17 7.55
CA ILE A 126 -4.13 21.43 8.00
C ILE A 126 -3.07 22.52 8.21
N TYR A 127 -1.93 22.21 8.82
CA TYR A 127 -0.86 23.18 9.05
C TYR A 127 -0.31 23.74 7.73
N LEU A 128 -0.09 22.89 6.73
CA LEU A 128 0.36 23.29 5.40
C LEU A 128 -0.66 24.21 4.72
N THR A 129 -1.93 23.81 4.72
CA THR A 129 -3.00 24.48 3.95
C THR A 129 -3.59 25.70 4.66
N GLU A 130 -3.83 25.61 5.97
CA GLU A 130 -4.50 26.70 6.71
C GLU A 130 -3.53 27.71 7.31
N ILE A 131 -2.29 27.29 7.66
CA ILE A 131 -1.32 28.15 8.34
C ILE A 131 -0.26 28.64 7.36
N LEU A 132 0.53 27.74 6.74
CA LEU A 132 1.64 28.16 5.87
C LEU A 132 1.14 28.83 4.59
N GLU A 133 0.13 28.28 3.94
CA GLU A 133 -0.44 28.85 2.71
C GLU A 133 -1.07 30.23 2.94
N SER A 134 -1.67 30.46 4.11
CA SER A 134 -2.25 31.77 4.45
C SER A 134 -1.21 32.87 4.72
N GLY A 135 0.07 32.53 4.76
CA GLY A 135 1.16 33.45 5.09
C GLY A 135 1.12 33.99 6.53
N ARG A 136 0.28 33.43 7.39
CA ARG A 136 0.15 33.86 8.80
C ARG A 136 1.33 33.35 9.60
N LYS A 137 2.17 34.27 10.08
CA LYS A 137 3.32 33.91 10.90
C LYS A 137 2.86 33.39 12.27
N PRO A 138 3.19 32.14 12.66
CA PRO A 138 2.99 31.68 14.03
C PRO A 138 3.92 32.45 14.98
N ARG A 139 3.62 32.47 16.28
CA ARG A 139 4.48 33.13 17.30
C ARG A 139 5.82 32.43 17.49
N PHE A 140 5.89 31.14 17.20
CA PHE A 140 7.16 30.41 17.20
C PHE A 140 7.85 30.54 15.84
N LYS A 141 9.18 30.41 15.81
CA LYS A 141 9.94 30.34 14.55
C LYS A 141 9.77 28.96 13.94
N PRO A 142 9.08 28.81 12.78
CA PRO A 142 8.89 27.51 12.14
C PRO A 142 10.24 27.00 11.59
N ARG A 143 10.36 25.64 11.50
CA ARG A 143 11.48 24.97 10.85
C ARG A 143 11.33 24.96 9.32
N VAL A 144 10.07 24.94 8.86
CA VAL A 144 9.73 25.17 7.45
C VAL A 144 9.21 26.61 7.36
N SER A 145 10.00 27.51 6.80
CA SER A 145 9.61 28.91 6.64
C SER A 145 8.47 29.06 5.61
N ILE A 146 7.77 30.19 5.63
CA ILE A 146 6.76 30.49 4.60
C ILE A 146 7.44 30.55 3.22
N GLU A 147 8.66 31.04 3.12
CA GLU A 147 9.43 31.10 1.88
C GLU A 147 9.80 29.70 1.40
N ASP A 148 10.27 28.80 2.29
CA ASP A 148 10.52 27.39 1.94
C ASP A 148 9.25 26.68 1.46
N PHE A 149 8.12 26.93 2.13
CA PHE A 149 6.84 26.39 1.69
C PHE A 149 6.45 26.88 0.29
N GLN A 150 6.67 28.18 0.01
CA GLN A 150 6.42 28.75 -1.33
C GLN A 150 7.35 28.14 -2.39
N ASN A 151 8.63 27.95 -2.05
CA ASN A 151 9.58 27.27 -2.93
C ASN A 151 9.14 25.83 -3.23
N LEU A 152 8.76 25.06 -2.22
CA LEU A 152 8.21 23.71 -2.38
C LEU A 152 6.97 23.67 -3.28
N CYS A 153 6.06 24.65 -3.14
CA CYS A 153 4.87 24.81 -3.97
C CYS A 153 5.15 25.27 -5.41
N GLN A 154 6.36 25.73 -5.71
CA GLN A 154 6.83 26.15 -7.02
C GLN A 154 7.81 25.14 -7.66
N GLY A 155 8.07 24.01 -7.00
CA GLY A 155 9.07 23.03 -7.45
C GLY A 155 10.51 23.55 -7.35
N LYS A 156 10.74 24.53 -6.49
CA LYS A 156 12.07 25.09 -6.21
C LYS A 156 12.65 24.46 -4.95
N GLN A 157 13.97 24.36 -4.90
CA GLN A 157 14.69 23.84 -3.74
C GLN A 157 14.46 24.73 -2.51
N PRO A 158 14.05 24.18 -1.36
CA PRO A 158 13.95 24.92 -0.11
C PRO A 158 15.35 25.16 0.50
N HIS A 159 15.50 26.24 1.27
CA HIS A 159 16.79 26.61 1.86
C HIS A 159 17.36 25.56 2.81
N PHE A 160 16.51 24.89 3.57
CA PHE A 160 16.96 23.88 4.54
C PHE A 160 17.63 22.66 3.90
N VAL A 161 17.42 22.37 2.63
CA VAL A 161 18.10 21.27 1.93
C VAL A 161 19.56 21.61 1.68
N THR A 162 19.89 22.90 1.48
CA THR A 162 21.27 23.36 1.35
C THR A 162 21.99 23.43 2.69
N GLU A 163 21.27 23.77 3.77
CA GLU A 163 21.84 23.85 5.13
C GLU A 163 22.19 22.46 5.69
N ASP A 164 21.40 21.45 5.37
CA ASP A 164 21.56 20.07 5.87
C ASP A 164 22.47 19.20 4.98
N ARG A 165 23.03 19.73 3.89
CA ARG A 165 24.00 19.04 3.01
C ARG A 165 25.35 18.88 3.72
N ILE A 166 25.50 17.81 4.46
CA ILE A 166 26.78 17.37 5.03
C ILE A 166 27.51 16.42 4.07
N ASP A 167 26.82 15.77 3.15
CA ASP A 167 27.39 14.82 2.20
C ASP A 167 27.19 15.26 0.75
N PRO A 168 28.28 15.52 -0.01
CA PRO A 168 28.21 15.84 -1.44
C PRO A 168 27.72 14.66 -2.30
N ASN A 169 27.56 13.45 -1.73
CA ASN A 169 27.01 12.27 -2.42
C ASN A 169 25.50 12.11 -2.25
N VAL A 170 24.81 12.99 -1.50
CA VAL A 170 23.35 13.04 -1.47
C VAL A 170 22.86 13.36 -2.89
N ARG A 171 22.16 12.40 -3.48
CA ARG A 171 21.69 12.45 -4.87
C ARG A 171 20.82 13.69 -5.07
N GLU A 172 21.13 14.46 -6.11
CA GLU A 172 20.37 15.64 -6.54
C GLU A 172 18.90 15.33 -6.90
N ASP A 173 18.55 14.04 -7.03
CA ASP A 173 17.26 13.55 -7.54
C ASP A 173 16.15 13.51 -6.49
N HIS A 174 16.41 13.79 -5.21
CA HIS A 174 15.44 13.64 -4.11
C HIS A 174 15.20 14.91 -3.31
N PHE A 175 15.11 16.04 -3.99
CA PHE A 175 14.64 17.24 -3.31
C PHE A 175 13.14 17.15 -3.02
N PRO A 176 12.71 17.48 -1.76
CA PRO A 176 11.30 17.57 -1.48
C PRO A 176 10.65 18.65 -2.33
N THR A 177 9.44 18.35 -2.83
CA THR A 177 8.59 19.31 -3.55
C THR A 177 7.14 19.04 -3.19
N LEU A 178 6.27 20.02 -3.23
CA LEU A 178 4.84 19.86 -2.99
C LEU A 178 4.01 19.94 -4.27
N ILE A 179 4.67 19.81 -5.41
CA ILE A 179 4.00 19.74 -6.71
C ILE A 179 4.47 18.54 -7.52
N ASP A 180 3.54 17.99 -8.26
CA ASP A 180 3.77 16.99 -9.30
C ASP A 180 3.64 17.69 -10.66
N SER A 181 4.78 17.99 -11.29
CA SER A 181 4.85 18.76 -12.52
C SER A 181 4.63 17.86 -13.75
N PRO A 182 3.65 18.19 -14.62
CA PRO A 182 3.44 17.45 -15.85
C PRO A 182 4.60 17.65 -16.83
N TRP A 183 4.82 16.67 -17.69
CA TRP A 183 5.79 16.77 -18.79
C TRP A 183 5.34 17.78 -19.85
N ASP A 184 4.03 17.87 -20.09
CA ASP A 184 3.43 18.90 -20.92
C ASP A 184 3.35 20.22 -20.14
N LYS A 185 4.14 21.20 -20.57
CA LYS A 185 4.21 22.52 -19.93
C LYS A 185 2.93 23.34 -20.09
N SER A 186 1.98 22.92 -20.92
CA SER A 186 0.67 23.54 -21.05
C SER A 186 -0.26 23.21 -19.87
N LEU A 187 0.03 22.13 -19.15
CA LEU A 187 -0.73 21.68 -17.99
C LEU A 187 -0.24 22.35 -16.71
N GLN A 188 -1.17 22.59 -15.79
CA GLN A 188 -0.83 23.10 -14.46
C GLN A 188 -0.34 21.97 -13.54
N PRO A 189 0.69 22.20 -12.73
CA PRO A 189 1.13 21.23 -11.74
C PRO A 189 0.02 20.89 -10.73
N LEU A 190 0.00 19.62 -10.29
CA LEU A 190 -0.85 19.19 -9.19
C LEU A 190 -0.14 19.45 -7.87
N ARG A 191 -0.79 20.14 -6.92
CA ARG A 191 -0.31 20.23 -5.53
C ARG A 191 -0.60 18.93 -4.82
N ARG A 192 0.41 18.33 -4.17
CA ARG A 192 0.28 17.02 -3.54
C ARG A 192 0.87 17.01 -2.13
N TYR A 193 0.20 16.30 -1.22
CA TYR A 193 0.62 16.07 0.16
C TYR A 193 0.56 14.56 0.44
N GLY A 194 1.72 13.92 0.50
CA GLY A 194 1.84 12.48 0.72
C GLY A 194 1.89 12.15 2.21
N CYS A 195 1.02 11.26 2.65
CA CYS A 195 0.99 10.72 3.99
C CYS A 195 1.32 9.22 3.95
N LYS A 196 2.54 8.85 4.33
CA LYS A 196 2.90 7.45 4.54
C LYS A 196 2.24 6.97 5.82
N MET A 197 1.41 5.96 5.71
CA MET A 197 0.65 5.40 6.80
C MET A 197 0.64 3.88 6.70
N ALA A 198 1.25 3.22 7.66
CA ALA A 198 1.30 1.75 7.72
C ALA A 198 -0.07 1.12 7.55
N THR A 199 -0.08 -0.09 7.02
CA THR A 199 -1.28 -0.92 6.95
C THR A 199 -1.87 -1.09 8.35
N GLY A 200 -3.20 -0.99 8.48
CA GLY A 200 -3.89 -1.05 9.80
C GLY A 200 -3.91 0.25 10.60
N SER A 201 -3.15 1.29 10.22
CA SER A 201 -3.11 2.57 10.94
C SER A 201 -4.35 3.46 10.72
N GLY A 202 -5.27 3.09 9.82
CA GLY A 202 -6.55 3.74 9.63
C GLY A 202 -6.56 4.89 8.63
N LYS A 203 -5.97 4.71 7.44
CA LYS A 203 -6.00 5.68 6.32
C LYS A 203 -7.40 6.24 6.05
N THR A 204 -8.42 5.38 6.03
CA THR A 204 -9.82 5.79 5.78
C THR A 204 -10.35 6.77 6.83
N LEU A 205 -9.94 6.64 8.11
CA LEU A 205 -10.30 7.61 9.15
C LEU A 205 -9.65 8.97 8.92
N VAL A 206 -8.40 8.99 8.46
CA VAL A 206 -7.71 10.24 8.07
C VAL A 206 -8.45 10.94 6.94
N MET A 207 -8.91 10.19 5.93
CA MET A 207 -9.77 10.75 4.87
C MET A 207 -11.06 11.35 5.44
N ALA A 208 -11.77 10.63 6.33
CA ALA A 208 -13.00 11.14 6.97
C ALA A 208 -12.73 12.42 7.78
N MET A 209 -11.60 12.50 8.48
CA MET A 209 -11.22 13.69 9.24
C MET A 209 -10.92 14.88 8.32
N LEU A 210 -10.20 14.69 7.22
CA LEU A 210 -9.90 15.72 6.22
C LEU A 210 -11.17 16.23 5.53
N ILE A 211 -12.09 15.32 5.15
CA ILE A 211 -13.41 15.69 4.60
C ILE A 211 -14.18 16.51 5.61
N THR A 212 -14.20 16.08 6.87
CA THR A 212 -14.88 16.82 7.95
C THR A 212 -14.30 18.22 8.12
N TRP A 213 -12.99 18.34 8.14
CA TRP A 213 -12.30 19.63 8.24
C TRP A 213 -12.67 20.57 7.08
N ALA A 214 -12.63 20.07 5.85
CA ALA A 214 -12.93 20.86 4.67
C ALA A 214 -14.42 21.30 4.68
N PHE A 215 -15.34 20.36 4.84
CA PHE A 215 -16.78 20.64 4.75
C PHE A 215 -17.30 21.53 5.89
N CYS A 216 -16.86 21.29 7.12
CA CYS A 216 -17.28 22.10 8.26
C CYS A 216 -16.79 23.55 8.18
N ASN A 217 -15.54 23.76 7.72
CA ASN A 217 -15.03 25.11 7.51
C ASN A 217 -15.75 25.82 6.35
N ARG A 218 -15.88 25.14 5.21
CA ARG A 218 -16.59 25.68 4.04
C ARG A 218 -18.07 25.97 4.35
N GLY A 219 -18.72 25.05 5.07
CA GLY A 219 -20.11 25.22 5.51
C GLY A 219 -20.30 26.37 6.50
N ARG A 220 -19.28 26.69 7.31
CA ARG A 220 -19.32 27.84 8.23
C ARG A 220 -19.19 29.17 7.50
N VAL A 221 -18.33 29.23 6.47
CA VAL A 221 -18.08 30.43 5.67
C VAL A 221 -18.08 30.04 4.19
N ALA A 222 -19.24 30.11 3.55
CA ALA A 222 -19.45 29.64 2.18
C ALA A 222 -18.52 30.33 1.14
N GLY A 223 -18.04 31.53 1.41
CA GLY A 223 -17.10 32.27 0.56
C GLY A 223 -15.62 31.89 0.77
N ASP A 224 -15.29 31.08 1.78
CA ASP A 224 -13.88 30.73 2.07
C ASP A 224 -13.39 29.60 1.16
N THR A 225 -12.78 29.98 0.06
CA THR A 225 -12.29 29.06 -1.00
C THR A 225 -11.05 28.25 -0.60
N ARG A 226 -10.47 28.50 0.58
CA ARG A 226 -9.39 27.66 1.12
C ARG A 226 -9.87 26.24 1.48
N PHE A 227 -11.17 26.06 1.63
CA PHE A 227 -11.78 24.80 2.01
C PHE A 227 -12.67 24.28 0.88
N ALA A 228 -12.50 23.04 0.51
CA ALA A 228 -13.33 22.40 -0.50
C ALA A 228 -14.71 22.02 0.06
N ASN A 229 -15.74 22.09 -0.78
CA ASN A 229 -17.05 21.49 -0.53
C ASN A 229 -17.33 20.28 -1.44
N SER A 230 -16.34 19.88 -2.21
CA SER A 230 -16.38 18.75 -3.13
C SER A 230 -15.10 17.93 -2.98
N VAL A 231 -15.27 16.63 -2.79
CA VAL A 231 -14.15 15.71 -2.59
C VAL A 231 -14.29 14.54 -3.56
N LEU A 232 -13.23 14.29 -4.32
CA LEU A 232 -13.04 13.07 -5.08
C LEU A 232 -12.11 12.14 -4.31
N VAL A 233 -12.57 10.94 -4.02
CA VAL A 233 -11.75 9.85 -3.49
C VAL A 233 -11.43 8.92 -4.64
N ALA A 234 -10.18 8.89 -5.07
CA ALA A 234 -9.69 8.02 -6.13
C ALA A 234 -9.02 6.78 -5.52
N CYS A 235 -9.29 5.61 -6.08
CA CYS A 235 -8.80 4.34 -5.54
C CYS A 235 -8.45 3.33 -6.66
N PRO A 236 -7.66 2.28 -6.33
CA PRO A 236 -7.10 1.40 -7.35
C PRO A 236 -8.12 0.45 -8.00
N ASN A 237 -9.12 -0.03 -7.26
CA ASN A 237 -10.03 -1.05 -7.78
C ASN A 237 -11.43 -0.97 -7.17
N LEU A 238 -12.34 -1.81 -7.70
CA LEU A 238 -13.75 -1.84 -7.27
C LEU A 238 -13.92 -2.30 -5.82
N THR A 239 -13.12 -3.24 -5.33
CA THR A 239 -13.18 -3.71 -3.94
C THR A 239 -12.86 -2.58 -2.95
N VAL A 240 -11.82 -1.80 -3.24
CA VAL A 240 -11.47 -0.62 -2.45
C VAL A 240 -12.56 0.45 -2.57
N LYS A 241 -13.09 0.68 -3.78
CA LYS A 241 -14.18 1.63 -4.03
C LYS A 241 -15.39 1.33 -3.15
N GLU A 242 -15.84 0.08 -3.09
CA GLU A 242 -16.99 -0.32 -2.26
C GLU A 242 -16.69 -0.10 -0.77
N ARG A 243 -15.50 -0.46 -0.30
CA ARG A 243 -15.09 -0.24 1.09
C ARG A 243 -15.03 1.24 1.46
N LEU A 244 -14.63 2.11 0.53
CA LEU A 244 -14.53 3.54 0.76
C LEU A 244 -15.87 4.28 0.70
N GLN A 245 -16.98 3.61 0.33
CA GLN A 245 -18.33 4.21 0.37
C GLN A 245 -18.71 4.72 1.76
N VAL A 246 -18.11 4.21 2.83
CA VAL A 246 -18.29 4.71 4.22
C VAL A 246 -17.86 6.17 4.40
N LEU A 247 -17.14 6.75 3.44
CA LEU A 247 -16.76 8.17 3.40
C LEU A 247 -17.90 9.10 2.91
N ARG A 248 -18.98 8.55 2.40
CA ARG A 248 -20.14 9.35 1.97
C ARG A 248 -21.03 9.66 3.17
N PRO A 249 -21.22 10.96 3.53
CA PRO A 249 -21.94 11.35 4.74
C PRO A 249 -23.41 10.91 4.78
N GLU A 250 -24.01 10.70 3.62
CA GLU A 250 -25.42 10.29 3.48
C GLU A 250 -25.66 8.79 3.75
N ARG A 251 -24.62 7.98 3.82
CA ARG A 251 -24.77 6.55 4.08
C ARG A 251 -25.08 6.26 5.55
N PRO A 252 -25.87 5.22 5.84
CA PRO A 252 -26.18 4.84 7.22
C PRO A 252 -24.97 4.26 7.97
N ASP A 253 -24.01 3.67 7.26
CA ASP A 253 -22.79 3.06 7.78
C ASP A 253 -21.55 4.00 7.69
N ASN A 254 -21.79 5.31 7.59
CA ASN A 254 -20.72 6.29 7.42
C ASN A 254 -19.79 6.35 8.64
N TYR A 255 -18.51 6.68 8.40
CA TYR A 255 -17.48 6.78 9.44
C TYR A 255 -17.62 8.01 10.33
N TYR A 256 -18.34 9.04 9.90
CA TYR A 256 -18.53 10.26 10.68
C TYR A 256 -19.33 10.00 11.95
N ASP A 257 -20.35 9.14 11.85
CA ASP A 257 -21.18 8.70 12.98
C ASP A 257 -20.53 7.49 13.70
N ALA A 258 -20.06 6.49 12.95
CA ALA A 258 -19.51 5.27 13.52
C ALA A 258 -18.30 5.54 14.43
N PHE A 259 -17.50 6.56 14.14
CA PHE A 259 -16.31 6.94 14.88
C PHE A 259 -16.41 8.29 15.59
N ASP A 260 -17.60 8.90 15.70
CA ASP A 260 -17.78 10.23 16.32
C ASP A 260 -16.76 11.27 15.79
N ILE A 261 -16.61 11.35 14.46
CA ILE A 261 -15.62 12.24 13.83
C ILE A 261 -16.13 13.70 13.82
N VAL A 262 -17.45 13.90 13.69
CA VAL A 262 -18.06 15.21 13.60
C VAL A 262 -18.76 15.56 14.92
N PRO A 263 -18.31 16.62 15.64
CA PRO A 263 -19.07 17.12 16.78
C PRO A 263 -20.52 17.45 16.40
N SER A 264 -21.49 17.15 17.26
CA SER A 264 -22.91 17.35 17.00
C SER A 264 -23.25 18.77 16.52
N ALA A 265 -22.60 19.78 17.11
CA ALA A 265 -22.77 21.19 16.74
C ALA A 265 -22.29 21.54 15.32
N LEU A 266 -21.41 20.73 14.72
CA LEU A 266 -20.90 20.93 13.36
C LEU A 266 -21.58 20.01 12.34
N ARG A 267 -22.36 19.03 12.78
CA ARG A 267 -23.01 18.04 11.90
C ARG A 267 -23.82 18.65 10.74
N PRO A 268 -24.62 19.72 10.96
CA PRO A 268 -25.36 20.34 9.86
C PRO A 268 -24.50 20.91 8.74
N LEU A 269 -23.23 21.26 9.05
CA LEU A 269 -22.30 21.84 8.07
C LEU A 269 -21.80 20.80 7.05
N MET A 270 -21.81 19.51 7.42
CA MET A 270 -21.44 18.41 6.52
C MET A 270 -22.38 18.26 5.31
N ASN A 271 -23.65 18.64 5.47
CA ASN A 271 -24.68 18.44 4.43
C ASN A 271 -24.45 19.28 3.17
N GLN A 272 -23.61 20.29 3.24
CA GLN A 272 -23.29 21.16 2.10
C GLN A 272 -22.21 20.58 1.18
N GLY A 273 -21.46 19.61 1.69
CA GLY A 273 -20.40 18.94 0.93
C GLY A 273 -20.89 17.73 0.13
N ARG A 274 -20.09 17.32 -0.83
CA ARG A 274 -20.32 16.11 -1.63
C ARG A 274 -19.03 15.31 -1.74
N VAL A 275 -19.15 13.99 -1.56
CA VAL A 275 -18.06 13.03 -1.73
C VAL A 275 -18.40 12.10 -2.89
N LEU A 276 -17.49 11.99 -3.82
CA LEU A 276 -17.53 11.01 -4.91
C LEU A 276 -16.39 10.02 -4.70
N VAL A 277 -16.66 8.73 -4.75
CA VAL A 277 -15.65 7.68 -4.68
C VAL A 277 -15.60 6.96 -6.01
N GLU A 278 -14.46 7.05 -6.69
CA GLU A 278 -14.25 6.43 -8.01
C GLU A 278 -12.93 5.65 -8.08
N ASN A 279 -12.91 4.61 -8.90
CA ASN A 279 -11.67 3.93 -9.23
C ASN A 279 -11.03 4.55 -10.49
N TRP A 280 -9.72 4.39 -10.64
CA TRP A 280 -8.97 5.00 -11.74
C TRP A 280 -9.43 4.54 -13.13
N HIS A 281 -10.05 3.37 -13.28
CA HIS A 281 -10.58 2.91 -14.56
C HIS A 281 -11.61 3.88 -15.16
N GLN A 282 -12.33 4.62 -14.32
CA GLN A 282 -13.26 5.66 -14.78
C GLN A 282 -12.54 6.84 -15.45
N PHE A 283 -11.23 6.98 -15.22
CA PHE A 283 -10.40 8.00 -15.84
C PHE A 283 -9.88 7.58 -17.24
N ALA A 284 -10.03 6.30 -17.60
CA ALA A 284 -9.72 5.84 -18.94
C ALA A 284 -10.64 6.51 -19.98
N PRO A 285 -10.12 6.82 -21.18
CA PRO A 285 -10.96 7.27 -22.28
C PRO A 285 -12.03 6.20 -22.58
N GLU A 286 -13.27 6.63 -22.87
CA GLU A 286 -14.27 5.70 -23.37
C GLU A 286 -13.80 5.11 -24.69
N SER A 287 -13.53 3.82 -24.72
CA SER A 287 -13.37 3.10 -25.99
C SER A 287 -14.70 3.15 -26.75
N PRO A 288 -14.69 3.36 -28.06
CA PRO A 288 -15.91 3.25 -28.85
C PRO A 288 -16.52 1.87 -28.61
N HIS A 289 -17.70 1.81 -28.01
CA HIS A 289 -18.37 0.56 -27.65
C HIS A 289 -18.58 -0.30 -28.89
N VAL A 290 -18.01 -1.48 -28.86
CA VAL A 290 -18.43 -2.59 -29.71
C VAL A 290 -19.58 -3.29 -29.00
N GLU A 291 -20.75 -2.70 -28.98
CA GLU A 291 -21.98 -3.41 -28.65
C GLU A 291 -22.40 -4.24 -29.86
N GLY A 292 -22.35 -5.56 -29.69
CA GLY A 292 -23.08 -6.54 -30.49
C GLY A 292 -22.88 -6.45 -32.01
N GLY A 293 -21.73 -6.92 -32.56
CA GLY A 293 -21.64 -7.56 -33.88
C GLY A 293 -22.10 -6.78 -35.13
N SER A 294 -22.48 -5.53 -35.06
CA SER A 294 -22.93 -4.71 -36.19
C SER A 294 -22.12 -3.42 -36.27
N SER A 295 -21.32 -3.33 -37.29
CA SER A 295 -20.54 -2.15 -37.68
C SER A 295 -21.48 -0.99 -38.09
N TYR A 296 -21.90 -0.18 -37.11
CA TYR A 296 -22.37 1.15 -37.41
C TYR A 296 -21.15 2.06 -37.56
N ARG A 297 -21.15 2.94 -38.56
CA ARG A 297 -20.12 3.95 -38.77
C ARG A 297 -20.00 4.81 -37.53
N ILE A 298 -18.98 4.52 -36.71
CA ILE A 298 -18.60 5.32 -35.55
C ILE A 298 -18.01 6.60 -36.13
N VAL A 299 -18.64 7.73 -35.88
CA VAL A 299 -18.01 9.03 -36.07
C VAL A 299 -16.86 9.08 -35.09
N ASP A 300 -15.64 9.16 -35.59
CA ASP A 300 -14.44 9.39 -34.77
C ASP A 300 -14.61 10.78 -34.15
N LYS A 301 -15.01 10.81 -32.86
CA LYS A 301 -15.30 12.06 -32.14
C LYS A 301 -14.03 12.76 -31.67
N GLY A 302 -12.85 12.24 -31.98
CA GLY A 302 -11.59 12.74 -31.47
C GLY A 302 -11.40 12.47 -29.96
N GLU A 303 -10.32 13.00 -29.38
CA GLU A 303 -10.08 12.91 -27.94
C GLU A 303 -11.15 13.68 -27.15
N GLU A 304 -11.62 13.06 -26.05
CA GLU A 304 -12.59 13.65 -25.12
C GLU A 304 -12.00 14.93 -24.49
N SER A 305 -12.73 16.06 -24.60
CA SER A 305 -12.29 17.32 -24.00
C SER A 305 -12.26 17.22 -22.46
N PRO A 306 -11.42 18.03 -21.77
CA PRO A 306 -11.40 18.06 -20.30
C PRO A 306 -12.77 18.30 -19.67
N GLU A 307 -13.62 19.15 -20.28
CA GLU A 307 -14.97 19.46 -19.79
C GLU A 307 -15.91 18.26 -19.95
N ALA A 308 -15.89 17.57 -21.11
CA ALA A 308 -16.69 16.36 -21.33
C ALA A 308 -16.26 15.25 -20.38
N PHE A 309 -14.96 15.05 -20.21
CA PHE A 309 -14.38 14.12 -19.24
C PHE A 309 -14.85 14.42 -17.82
N CYS A 310 -14.72 15.67 -17.36
CA CYS A 310 -15.16 16.05 -16.02
C CYS A 310 -16.65 15.82 -15.82
N LYS A 311 -17.48 16.13 -16.79
CA LYS A 311 -18.92 15.89 -16.72
C LYS A 311 -19.26 14.41 -16.62
N ARG A 312 -18.53 13.56 -17.35
CA ARG A 312 -18.70 12.09 -17.31
C ARG A 312 -18.25 11.51 -15.96
N VAL A 313 -17.06 11.88 -15.50
CA VAL A 313 -16.44 11.29 -14.30
C VAL A 313 -16.99 11.88 -13.02
N LEU A 314 -17.16 13.18 -12.95
CA LEU A 314 -17.50 13.91 -11.73
C LEU A 314 -19.00 14.19 -11.59
N GLY A 315 -19.79 14.12 -12.70
CA GLY A 315 -21.19 14.50 -12.68
C GLY A 315 -21.37 15.91 -12.11
N ASP A 316 -22.23 16.04 -11.09
CA ASP A 316 -22.55 17.32 -10.44
C ASP A 316 -21.33 17.98 -9.73
N LEU A 317 -20.29 17.22 -9.40
CA LEU A 317 -19.09 17.78 -8.79
C LEU A 317 -18.28 18.67 -9.76
N ALA A 318 -18.41 18.45 -11.07
CA ALA A 318 -17.70 19.22 -12.08
C ALA A 318 -17.97 20.74 -12.00
N GLU A 319 -19.15 21.11 -11.55
CA GLU A 319 -19.59 22.51 -11.43
C GLU A 319 -19.31 23.13 -10.05
N ARG A 320 -18.77 22.32 -9.11
CA ARG A 320 -18.57 22.73 -7.72
C ARG A 320 -17.11 23.05 -7.34
N GLY A 321 -16.18 22.98 -8.30
CA GLY A 321 -14.76 23.17 -8.03
C GLY A 321 -14.36 24.46 -7.28
N PRO A 322 -13.15 24.52 -6.73
CA PRO A 322 -12.09 23.53 -6.82
C PRO A 322 -12.32 22.31 -5.92
N ILE A 323 -11.79 21.16 -6.34
CA ILE A 323 -12.01 19.86 -5.74
C ILE A 323 -10.80 19.48 -4.88
N MET A 324 -11.02 18.94 -3.68
CA MET A 324 -10.01 18.23 -2.92
C MET A 324 -9.99 16.77 -3.40
N VAL A 325 -8.82 16.26 -3.75
CA VAL A 325 -8.63 14.86 -4.16
C VAL A 325 -7.97 14.09 -3.03
N LEU A 326 -8.50 12.90 -2.70
CA LEU A 326 -7.90 11.96 -1.78
C LEU A 326 -7.57 10.69 -2.57
N ASN A 327 -6.29 10.38 -2.77
CA ASN A 327 -5.85 9.18 -3.44
C ASN A 327 -5.57 8.09 -2.39
N ASP A 328 -6.35 6.99 -2.41
CA ASP A 328 -6.05 5.79 -1.63
C ASP A 328 -5.10 4.89 -2.41
N GLU A 329 -4.18 4.23 -1.72
CA GLU A 329 -3.07 3.48 -2.31
C GLU A 329 -2.32 4.29 -3.39
N ALA A 330 -1.99 5.53 -3.03
CA ALA A 330 -1.46 6.55 -3.94
C ALA A 330 -0.12 6.20 -4.59
N HIS A 331 0.51 5.08 -4.23
CA HIS A 331 1.71 4.57 -4.90
C HIS A 331 1.45 4.14 -6.35
N HIS A 332 0.18 4.04 -6.79
CA HIS A 332 -0.21 3.90 -8.20
C HIS A 332 -0.43 5.26 -8.91
N ALA A 333 -0.61 6.34 -8.17
CA ALA A 333 -0.95 7.64 -8.72
C ALA A 333 0.28 8.54 -8.86
N TYR A 334 1.21 8.22 -9.75
CA TYR A 334 2.42 9.01 -10.03
C TYR A 334 2.59 9.26 -11.55
N ARG A 335 3.46 10.19 -11.93
CA ARG A 335 3.81 10.41 -13.34
C ARG A 335 4.98 9.52 -13.73
N PRO A 336 4.79 8.51 -14.58
CA PRO A 336 5.93 7.75 -15.10
C PRO A 336 6.87 8.66 -15.90
N ALA A 337 8.17 8.39 -15.85
CA ALA A 337 9.12 9.13 -16.66
C ALA A 337 8.84 8.96 -18.17
N PRO A 338 9.22 9.92 -19.02
CA PRO A 338 9.03 9.83 -20.47
C PRO A 338 9.65 8.55 -21.05
N PRO A 339 9.09 7.99 -22.14
CA PRO A 339 9.55 6.72 -22.72
C PRO A 339 11.03 6.70 -23.11
N ASP A 340 11.60 7.83 -23.50
CA ASP A 340 13.02 8.01 -23.85
C ASP A 340 13.92 7.87 -22.61
N GLN A 341 13.50 8.38 -21.47
CA GLN A 341 14.24 8.26 -20.21
C GLN A 341 14.12 6.87 -19.56
N ARG A 342 13.03 6.15 -19.83
CA ARG A 342 12.86 4.77 -19.37
C ARG A 342 13.79 3.79 -20.07
N LYS A 343 14.14 4.01 -21.36
CA LYS A 343 14.95 3.10 -22.19
C LYS A 343 16.44 3.06 -21.85
N THR A 344 16.96 4.04 -21.13
CA THR A 344 18.41 4.19 -20.93
C THR A 344 19.01 3.35 -19.80
N LYS A 345 18.19 2.73 -18.94
CA LYS A 345 18.67 1.98 -17.75
C LYS A 345 18.58 0.46 -17.87
N PHE A 346 18.03 -0.12 -18.94
CA PHE A 346 17.88 -1.57 -19.09
C PHE A 346 18.74 -2.12 -20.23
N LYS A 347 19.98 -2.50 -19.93
CA LYS A 347 20.89 -3.24 -20.83
C LYS A 347 21.30 -4.60 -20.27
N SER A 348 20.38 -5.35 -19.69
CA SER A 348 20.61 -6.77 -19.41
C SER A 348 19.27 -7.49 -19.55
N LYS A 349 19.15 -8.29 -20.61
CA LYS A 349 17.98 -9.13 -20.86
C LYS A 349 18.25 -10.48 -20.23
N THR A 350 17.78 -10.69 -19.02
CA THR A 350 17.54 -12.03 -18.47
C THR A 350 16.03 -12.32 -18.51
N ASP A 351 15.65 -13.59 -18.54
CA ASP A 351 14.22 -13.99 -18.61
C ASP A 351 13.38 -13.50 -17.40
N GLU A 352 14.01 -13.10 -16.28
CA GLU A 352 13.38 -12.36 -15.18
C GLU A 352 12.82 -11.00 -15.65
N ASP A 353 13.46 -10.35 -16.62
CA ASP A 353 13.03 -9.06 -17.17
C ASP A 353 11.71 -9.16 -17.97
N LEU A 354 11.31 -10.33 -18.43
CA LEU A 354 10.11 -10.48 -19.27
C LEU A 354 8.82 -10.60 -18.47
N GLU A 355 8.82 -11.20 -17.27
CA GLU A 355 7.64 -11.22 -16.38
C GLU A 355 7.52 -9.92 -15.58
N PHE A 356 8.63 -9.38 -15.07
CA PHE A 356 8.67 -8.03 -14.49
C PHE A 356 8.26 -6.97 -15.53
N GLY A 357 8.72 -7.10 -16.77
CA GLY A 357 8.39 -6.17 -17.83
C GLY A 357 6.91 -6.10 -18.21
N GLN A 358 6.10 -7.08 -17.91
CA GLN A 358 4.65 -7.05 -18.15
C GLN A 358 3.91 -6.36 -16.98
N ALA A 359 4.23 -6.69 -15.74
CA ALA A 359 3.68 -6.01 -14.56
C ALA A 359 4.03 -4.52 -14.57
N ASP A 360 5.28 -4.18 -14.86
CA ASP A 360 5.74 -2.78 -15.00
C ASP A 360 4.98 -1.99 -16.07
N LYS A 361 4.55 -2.63 -17.17
CA LYS A 361 3.77 -1.96 -18.21
C LYS A 361 2.34 -1.68 -17.76
N ASP A 362 1.73 -2.60 -17.03
CA ASP A 362 0.38 -2.44 -16.52
C ASP A 362 0.35 -1.37 -15.43
N ASP A 363 1.31 -1.36 -14.51
CA ASP A 363 1.47 -0.33 -13.48
C ASP A 363 1.72 1.07 -14.09
N ILE A 364 2.54 1.15 -15.14
CA ILE A 364 2.78 2.40 -15.86
C ILE A 364 1.51 2.88 -16.59
N ALA A 365 0.74 1.97 -17.18
CA ALA A 365 -0.51 2.31 -17.83
C ALA A 365 -1.54 2.83 -16.83
N GLU A 366 -1.68 2.15 -15.68
CA GLU A 366 -2.52 2.58 -14.56
C GLU A 366 -2.14 3.98 -14.07
N ALA A 367 -0.88 4.19 -13.73
CA ALA A 367 -0.37 5.47 -13.26
C ALA A 367 -0.59 6.60 -14.28
N THR A 368 -0.39 6.30 -15.57
CA THR A 368 -0.60 7.27 -16.66
C THR A 368 -2.07 7.67 -16.78
N VAL A 369 -2.99 6.71 -16.71
CA VAL A 369 -4.44 6.97 -16.79
C VAL A 369 -4.91 7.72 -15.54
N TRP A 370 -4.46 7.31 -14.37
CA TRP A 370 -4.86 7.94 -13.10
C TRP A 370 -4.46 9.41 -13.07
N VAL A 371 -3.18 9.69 -13.26
CA VAL A 371 -2.69 11.09 -13.21
C VAL A 371 -3.19 11.91 -14.40
N GLY A 372 -3.31 11.31 -15.60
CA GLY A 372 -3.90 11.97 -16.76
C GLY A 372 -5.36 12.39 -16.53
N GLY A 373 -6.13 11.57 -15.78
CA GLY A 373 -7.48 11.93 -15.34
C GLY A 373 -7.48 13.11 -14.38
N LEU A 374 -6.56 13.12 -13.41
CA LEU A 374 -6.41 14.26 -12.47
C LEU A 374 -6.01 15.55 -13.20
N ASP A 375 -5.17 15.47 -14.25
CA ASP A 375 -4.81 16.62 -15.07
C ASP A 375 -6.02 17.21 -15.79
N LYS A 376 -6.87 16.37 -16.40
CA LYS A 376 -8.11 16.81 -17.05
C LYS A 376 -9.08 17.47 -16.06
N ILE A 377 -9.19 16.90 -14.84
CA ILE A 377 -9.99 17.50 -13.76
C ILE A 377 -9.42 18.86 -13.36
N ASN A 378 -8.09 18.95 -13.22
CA ASN A 378 -7.44 20.19 -12.83
C ASN A 378 -7.63 21.31 -13.88
N GLN A 379 -7.60 20.96 -15.18
CA GLN A 379 -7.83 21.90 -16.26
C GLN A 379 -9.27 22.45 -16.31
N SER A 380 -10.26 21.62 -16.01
CA SER A 380 -11.67 21.97 -16.17
C SER A 380 -12.33 22.45 -14.87
N ALA A 381 -12.36 21.60 -13.84
CA ALA A 381 -13.01 21.89 -12.56
C ALA A 381 -12.07 22.55 -11.55
N GLY A 382 -10.76 22.37 -11.70
CA GLY A 382 -9.73 22.79 -10.76
C GLY A 382 -9.55 21.82 -9.59
N ILE A 383 -8.31 21.50 -9.28
CA ILE A 383 -7.95 20.75 -8.08
C ILE A 383 -7.26 21.69 -7.10
N GLN A 384 -7.78 21.76 -5.88
CA GLN A 384 -7.19 22.57 -4.83
C GLN A 384 -5.85 21.98 -4.37
N PHE A 385 -5.86 20.71 -4.02
CA PHE A 385 -4.71 19.86 -3.73
C PHE A 385 -5.13 18.38 -3.69
N CYS A 386 -4.15 17.50 -3.82
CA CYS A 386 -4.31 16.06 -3.60
C CYS A 386 -3.68 15.68 -2.26
N VAL A 387 -4.34 14.80 -1.49
CA VAL A 387 -3.75 14.10 -0.37
C VAL A 387 -3.57 12.64 -0.75
N ASP A 388 -2.34 12.19 -0.72
CA ASP A 388 -1.93 10.86 -1.14
C ASP A 388 -1.72 9.98 0.09
N LEU A 389 -2.57 8.98 0.28
CA LEU A 389 -2.45 8.05 1.39
C LEU A 389 -1.96 6.70 0.87
N SER A 390 -0.84 6.24 1.40
CA SER A 390 -0.28 4.93 1.08
C SER A 390 0.54 4.40 2.25
N ALA A 391 0.62 3.08 2.37
CA ALA A 391 1.59 2.45 3.27
C ALA A 391 3.00 2.53 2.68
N THR A 392 3.10 2.53 1.36
CA THR A 392 4.33 2.40 0.59
C THR A 392 4.42 3.44 -0.53
N PRO A 393 4.50 4.74 -0.23
CA PRO A 393 4.53 5.81 -1.23
C PRO A 393 5.91 5.93 -1.88
N PHE A 394 6.29 4.89 -2.63
CA PHE A 394 7.57 4.74 -3.29
C PHE A 394 7.37 4.44 -4.77
N TYR A 395 8.35 4.83 -5.59
CA TYR A 395 8.35 4.50 -7.01
C TYR A 395 8.63 3.01 -7.25
N LEU A 396 7.88 2.43 -8.18
CA LEU A 396 8.04 1.04 -8.60
C LEU A 396 9.19 0.90 -9.61
N ALA A 397 9.67 -0.34 -9.77
CA ALA A 397 10.63 -0.68 -10.83
C ALA A 397 10.09 -0.32 -12.22
N GLY A 398 10.97 0.00 -13.18
CA GLY A 398 10.56 0.26 -14.56
C GLY A 398 9.93 1.63 -14.85
N THR A 399 9.61 2.41 -13.83
CA THR A 399 8.91 3.71 -13.94
C THR A 399 9.79 4.85 -14.48
N GLY A 400 11.10 4.62 -14.58
CA GLY A 400 12.11 5.62 -14.93
C GLY A 400 12.70 6.36 -13.73
N TYR A 401 12.19 6.07 -12.54
CA TYR A 401 12.74 6.50 -11.25
C TYR A 401 13.51 5.36 -10.59
N ILE A 402 14.21 5.67 -9.50
CA ILE A 402 14.90 4.66 -8.70
C ILE A 402 13.84 3.87 -7.93
N GLU A 403 13.86 2.55 -8.06
CA GLU A 403 12.97 1.67 -7.31
C GLU A 403 13.13 1.88 -5.80
N GLY A 404 12.00 2.01 -5.11
CA GLY A 404 11.97 2.25 -3.67
C GLY A 404 12.29 3.69 -3.25
N ALA A 405 12.57 4.60 -4.19
CA ALA A 405 12.68 6.02 -3.85
C ALA A 405 11.34 6.58 -3.41
N PRO A 406 11.30 7.37 -2.32
CA PRO A 406 10.06 7.96 -1.83
C PRO A 406 9.54 9.04 -2.77
N PHE A 407 8.23 9.25 -2.76
CA PHE A 407 7.65 10.39 -3.47
C PHE A 407 8.14 11.70 -2.86
N PRO A 408 8.53 12.70 -3.69
CA PRO A 408 9.13 13.93 -3.20
C PRO A 408 8.17 14.84 -2.42
N TRP A 409 6.86 14.60 -2.51
CA TRP A 409 5.81 15.35 -1.80
C TRP A 409 5.35 14.71 -0.50
N LEU A 410 6.16 13.83 0.11
CA LEU A 410 5.85 13.27 1.42
C LEU A 410 5.93 14.34 2.51
N VAL A 411 4.87 14.45 3.32
CA VAL A 411 4.74 15.41 4.42
C VAL A 411 4.51 14.76 5.78
N SER A 412 4.10 13.49 5.79
CA SER A 412 3.90 12.70 7.01
C SER A 412 4.38 11.28 6.79
N ASP A 413 4.97 10.67 7.84
CA ASP A 413 5.51 9.32 7.81
C ASP A 413 5.22 8.60 9.12
N PHE A 414 4.52 7.48 9.02
CA PHE A 414 4.29 6.50 10.07
C PHE A 414 4.39 5.11 9.46
N GLY A 415 5.59 4.55 9.51
CA GLY A 415 5.94 3.29 8.85
C GLY A 415 5.45 2.06 9.57
N LEU A 416 5.71 0.89 8.97
CA LEU A 416 5.33 -0.42 9.52
C LEU A 416 6.02 -0.67 10.86
N THR A 417 7.29 -0.31 11.00
CA THR A 417 8.04 -0.44 12.26
C THR A 417 7.42 0.39 13.38
N ASP A 418 7.03 1.66 13.08
CA ASP A 418 6.33 2.50 14.05
C ASP A 418 4.99 1.90 14.49
N ALA A 419 4.27 1.25 13.56
CA ALA A 419 3.00 0.58 13.84
C ALA A 419 3.18 -0.66 14.74
N ILE A 420 4.24 -1.45 14.52
CA ILE A 420 4.61 -2.58 15.37
C ILE A 420 4.99 -2.09 16.77
N GLU A 421 5.89 -1.12 16.85
CA GLU A 421 6.39 -0.54 18.12
C GLU A 421 5.29 0.16 18.93
N SER A 422 4.20 0.58 18.26
CA SER A 422 3.02 1.19 18.88
C SER A 422 1.88 0.19 19.13
N GLY A 423 2.05 -1.10 18.83
CA GLY A 423 1.04 -2.14 19.05
C GLY A 423 -0.23 -1.95 18.19
N ILE A 424 -0.13 -1.25 17.06
CA ILE A 424 -1.24 -1.07 16.10
C ILE A 424 -1.42 -2.30 15.22
N THR A 425 -0.31 -2.97 14.89
CA THR A 425 -0.27 -4.17 14.08
C THR A 425 0.19 -5.37 14.90
N LYS A 426 -0.04 -6.58 14.37
CA LYS A 426 0.51 -7.81 14.94
C LYS A 426 2.04 -7.75 14.94
N ILE A 427 2.66 -8.49 15.87
CA ILE A 427 4.12 -8.62 15.96
C ILE A 427 4.55 -9.77 15.05
N PRO A 428 5.42 -9.52 14.04
CA PRO A 428 5.98 -10.59 13.23
C PRO A 428 6.90 -11.48 14.09
N ARG A 429 6.82 -12.79 13.88
CA ARG A 429 7.71 -13.77 14.50
C ARG A 429 8.47 -14.50 13.39
N LEU A 430 9.77 -14.51 13.50
CA LEU A 430 10.66 -15.24 12.61
C LEU A 430 11.22 -16.48 13.31
N PRO A 431 11.47 -17.58 12.58
CA PRO A 431 12.18 -18.72 13.16
C PRO A 431 13.63 -18.31 13.47
N ILE A 432 14.06 -18.62 14.72
CA ILE A 432 15.41 -18.29 15.20
C ILE A 432 16.36 -19.49 15.18
N SER A 433 15.86 -20.69 14.92
CA SER A 433 16.65 -21.91 14.79
C SER A 433 15.96 -22.91 13.86
N ASP A 434 16.73 -23.77 13.26
CA ASP A 434 16.27 -24.93 12.50
C ASP A 434 17.13 -26.17 12.83
N THR A 435 16.89 -27.28 12.14
CA THR A 435 17.63 -28.54 12.33
C THR A 435 18.91 -28.64 11.52
N THR A 436 19.32 -27.57 10.80
CA THR A 436 20.49 -27.59 9.92
C THR A 436 21.82 -27.47 10.66
N GLY A 437 21.80 -26.98 11.89
CA GLY A 437 23.00 -26.71 12.69
C GLY A 437 23.80 -25.49 12.22
N LYS A 438 23.29 -24.73 11.26
CA LYS A 438 23.89 -23.47 10.80
C LYS A 438 23.52 -22.32 11.77
N PRO A 439 24.38 -21.29 11.92
CA PRO A 439 24.07 -20.12 12.72
C PRO A 439 22.78 -19.40 12.28
N ASP A 440 22.61 -19.26 10.96
CA ASP A 440 21.41 -18.68 10.37
C ASP A 440 20.40 -19.76 9.99
N PRO A 441 19.15 -19.69 10.48
CA PRO A 441 18.13 -20.65 10.09
C PRO A 441 17.88 -20.60 8.57
N LYS A 442 17.84 -21.75 7.92
CA LYS A 442 17.55 -21.88 6.47
C LYS A 442 16.25 -21.15 6.10
N PHE A 443 15.27 -21.14 6.99
CA PHE A 443 13.96 -20.53 6.74
C PHE A 443 13.98 -18.99 6.74
N PHE A 444 15.01 -18.36 7.29
CA PHE A 444 15.14 -16.91 7.31
C PHE A 444 15.39 -16.34 5.90
N LYS A 445 16.20 -17.04 5.08
CA LYS A 445 16.50 -16.70 3.68
C LYS A 445 16.11 -17.82 2.74
N LEU A 446 14.95 -18.43 2.94
CA LEU A 446 14.54 -19.66 2.27
C LEU A 446 14.68 -19.61 0.74
N TRP A 447 14.29 -18.52 0.09
CA TRP A 447 14.38 -18.40 -1.37
C TRP A 447 15.81 -18.32 -1.86
N GLU A 448 16.69 -17.60 -1.17
CA GLU A 448 18.13 -17.54 -1.46
C GLU A 448 18.78 -18.91 -1.31
N GLU A 449 18.49 -19.63 -0.23
CA GLU A 449 18.98 -21.00 -0.02
C GLU A 449 18.48 -21.96 -1.12
N ILE A 450 17.22 -21.84 -1.56
CA ILE A 450 16.68 -22.64 -2.68
C ILE A 450 17.45 -22.34 -3.96
N ARG A 451 17.69 -21.09 -4.30
CA ARG A 451 18.44 -20.70 -5.50
C ARG A 451 19.88 -21.16 -5.44
N ASN A 452 20.54 -21.03 -4.30
CA ASN A 452 21.93 -21.46 -4.12
C ASN A 452 22.10 -22.98 -4.16
N ALA A 453 21.08 -23.74 -3.77
CA ALA A 453 21.07 -25.20 -3.83
C ALA A 453 20.77 -25.76 -5.22
N ALA A 454 20.22 -24.95 -6.14
CA ALA A 454 19.79 -25.39 -7.46
C ALA A 454 20.98 -25.65 -8.38
N SER A 455 21.07 -26.87 -8.95
CA SER A 455 21.98 -27.22 -10.03
C SER A 455 21.43 -26.78 -11.40
N ALA A 456 22.26 -26.85 -12.46
CA ALA A 456 21.78 -26.55 -13.83
C ALA A 456 20.60 -27.45 -14.26
N SER A 457 20.53 -28.70 -13.75
CA SER A 457 19.42 -29.63 -14.01
C SER A 457 18.12 -29.24 -13.29
N ASP A 458 18.19 -28.44 -12.23
CA ASP A 458 17.05 -28.01 -11.43
C ASP A 458 16.48 -26.66 -11.89
N MET A 459 17.09 -26.09 -12.94
CA MET A 459 16.68 -24.80 -13.51
C MET A 459 15.97 -24.97 -14.85
N ILE A 460 14.98 -24.12 -15.13
CA ILE A 460 14.35 -23.92 -16.44
C ILE A 460 14.36 -22.43 -16.73
N ARG A 461 14.97 -22.00 -17.84
CA ARG A 461 15.04 -20.58 -18.26
C ARG A 461 15.53 -19.65 -17.14
N GLY A 462 16.53 -20.11 -16.36
CA GLY A 462 17.13 -19.32 -15.28
C GLY A 462 16.34 -19.34 -13.95
N LYS A 463 15.20 -20.04 -13.88
CA LYS A 463 14.36 -20.18 -12.68
C LYS A 463 14.38 -21.60 -12.13
N PRO A 464 14.32 -21.79 -10.80
CA PRO A 464 14.18 -23.13 -10.21
C PRO A 464 12.88 -23.83 -10.66
N LYS A 465 12.98 -25.14 -10.95
CA LYS A 465 11.82 -25.96 -11.27
C LYS A 465 10.84 -25.99 -10.10
N PRO A 466 9.51 -25.95 -10.32
CA PRO A 466 8.51 -25.98 -9.25
C PRO A 466 8.68 -27.17 -8.29
N GLN A 467 8.95 -28.37 -8.82
CA GLN A 467 9.18 -29.58 -8.01
C GLN A 467 10.41 -29.46 -7.12
N PHE A 468 11.48 -28.85 -7.62
CA PHE A 468 12.68 -28.59 -6.82
C PHE A 468 12.39 -27.59 -5.70
N VAL A 469 11.65 -26.51 -6.00
CA VAL A 469 11.22 -25.54 -4.98
C VAL A 469 10.37 -26.21 -3.91
N LEU A 470 9.39 -27.03 -4.27
CA LEU A 470 8.55 -27.76 -3.31
C LEU A 470 9.41 -28.67 -2.42
N GLN A 471 10.33 -29.45 -3.00
CA GLN A 471 11.21 -30.33 -2.24
C GLN A 471 12.08 -29.56 -1.24
N GLN A 472 12.64 -28.43 -1.64
CA GLN A 472 13.48 -27.61 -0.75
C GLN A 472 12.68 -26.84 0.32
N ALA A 473 11.44 -26.45 0.02
CA ALA A 473 10.57 -25.69 0.90
C ALA A 473 9.69 -26.59 1.80
N GLU A 474 9.64 -27.90 1.56
CA GLU A 474 8.71 -28.82 2.25
C GLU A 474 8.80 -28.75 3.76
N ALA A 475 10.02 -28.71 4.30
CA ALA A 475 10.24 -28.61 5.73
C ALA A 475 9.70 -27.28 6.32
N ALA A 476 9.91 -26.16 5.65
CA ALA A 476 9.39 -24.86 6.06
C ALA A 476 7.86 -24.81 5.97
N LEU A 477 7.31 -25.30 4.85
CA LEU A 477 5.87 -25.38 4.64
C LEU A 477 5.18 -26.26 5.70
N THR A 478 5.71 -27.44 5.96
CA THR A 478 5.17 -28.37 6.97
C THR A 478 5.24 -27.77 8.37
N THR A 479 6.35 -27.12 8.74
CA THR A 479 6.51 -26.45 10.02
C THR A 479 5.49 -25.34 10.22
N LEU A 480 5.30 -24.47 9.21
CA LEU A 480 4.33 -23.39 9.27
C LEU A 480 2.89 -23.91 9.31
N ALA A 481 2.61 -24.95 8.51
CA ALA A 481 1.30 -25.60 8.48
C ALA A 481 0.97 -26.27 9.83
N ALA A 482 1.96 -26.88 10.50
CA ALA A 482 1.78 -27.45 11.84
C ALA A 482 1.47 -26.37 12.90
N GLN A 483 2.14 -25.21 12.82
CA GLN A 483 1.83 -24.08 13.70
C GLN A 483 0.45 -23.48 13.39
N TRP A 484 0.07 -23.42 12.11
CA TRP A 484 -1.27 -23.02 11.71
C TRP A 484 -2.33 -23.99 12.27
N LYS A 485 -2.10 -25.30 12.14
CA LYS A 485 -3.02 -26.33 12.65
C LYS A 485 -3.20 -26.25 14.15
N ALA A 486 -2.11 -26.08 14.90
CA ALA A 486 -2.20 -25.89 16.36
C ALA A 486 -3.04 -24.67 16.74
N ARG A 487 -2.89 -23.54 16.02
CA ARG A 487 -3.72 -22.35 16.23
C ARG A 487 -5.17 -22.57 15.81
N PHE A 488 -5.40 -23.27 14.70
CA PHE A 488 -6.73 -23.63 14.24
C PHE A 488 -7.47 -24.44 15.30
N ASP A 489 -6.86 -25.50 15.84
CA ASP A 489 -7.45 -26.36 16.85
C ASP A 489 -7.73 -25.58 18.14
N GLN A 490 -6.74 -24.83 18.63
CA GLN A 490 -6.90 -23.99 19.83
C GLN A 490 -8.03 -22.97 19.68
N HIS A 491 -8.15 -22.34 18.52
CA HIS A 491 -9.19 -21.35 18.25
C HIS A 491 -10.56 -22.00 18.11
N GLN A 492 -10.64 -23.17 17.48
CA GLN A 492 -11.86 -23.94 17.34
C GLN A 492 -12.38 -24.44 18.72
N GLU A 493 -11.49 -24.89 19.60
CA GLU A 493 -11.84 -25.31 20.97
C GLU A 493 -12.30 -24.14 21.86
N ALA A 494 -11.69 -22.95 21.68
CA ALA A 494 -11.97 -21.78 22.50
C ALA A 494 -13.22 -20.99 22.05
N THR A 495 -13.78 -21.30 20.86
CA THR A 495 -14.81 -20.48 20.22
C THR A 495 -16.03 -21.33 19.90
N THR A 496 -17.23 -20.77 20.05
CA THR A 496 -18.45 -21.46 19.60
C THR A 496 -18.44 -21.60 18.07
N GLU A 497 -19.02 -22.66 17.56
CA GLU A 497 -19.09 -22.92 16.11
C GLU A 497 -19.63 -21.70 15.33
N GLN A 498 -20.59 -21.00 15.92
CA GLN A 498 -21.18 -19.79 15.33
C GLN A 498 -20.25 -18.57 15.33
N ALA A 499 -19.23 -18.51 16.18
CA ALA A 499 -18.30 -17.39 16.27
C ALA A 499 -16.92 -17.70 15.67
N PHE A 500 -16.69 -18.94 15.24
CA PHE A 500 -15.42 -19.40 14.72
C PHE A 500 -15.13 -18.80 13.34
N VAL A 501 -13.99 -18.12 13.22
CA VAL A 501 -13.37 -17.70 11.96
C VAL A 501 -12.01 -18.37 11.89
N PRO A 502 -11.75 -19.23 10.88
CA PRO A 502 -10.50 -19.99 10.84
C PRO A 502 -9.29 -19.05 10.67
N PRO A 503 -8.14 -19.34 11.28
CA PRO A 503 -6.90 -18.68 10.93
C PRO A 503 -6.53 -18.95 9.48
N ALA A 504 -5.89 -18.00 8.80
CA ALA A 504 -5.46 -18.12 7.43
C ALA A 504 -3.93 -18.17 7.31
N MET A 505 -3.44 -18.97 6.37
CA MET A 505 -2.04 -19.05 5.96
C MET A 505 -1.89 -18.46 4.55
N ILE A 506 -0.80 -17.75 4.29
CA ILE A 506 -0.46 -17.21 2.97
C ILE A 506 0.82 -17.87 2.47
N VAL A 507 0.83 -18.29 1.20
CA VAL A 507 2.02 -18.74 0.47
C VAL A 507 2.23 -17.82 -0.73
N VAL A 508 3.33 -17.05 -0.71
CA VAL A 508 3.67 -16.10 -1.78
C VAL A 508 4.73 -16.72 -2.66
N CYS A 509 4.42 -16.96 -3.92
CA CYS A 509 5.26 -17.65 -4.88
C CYS A 509 5.92 -16.67 -5.88
N ASP A 510 7.07 -17.07 -6.45
CA ASP A 510 7.80 -16.29 -7.45
C ASP A 510 7.06 -16.23 -8.81
N ASN A 511 6.40 -17.32 -9.18
CA ASN A 511 5.71 -17.42 -10.47
C ASN A 511 4.48 -18.35 -10.42
N THR A 512 3.70 -18.34 -11.50
CA THR A 512 2.45 -19.09 -11.62
C THR A 512 2.62 -20.60 -11.56
N ASP A 513 3.72 -21.15 -12.07
CA ASP A 513 3.95 -22.59 -12.09
C ASP A 513 4.24 -23.12 -10.68
N ILE A 514 5.03 -22.35 -9.89
CA ILE A 514 5.27 -22.66 -8.47
C ILE A 514 3.94 -22.55 -7.70
N ALA A 515 3.17 -21.49 -7.92
CA ALA A 515 1.90 -21.28 -7.23
C ALA A 515 0.91 -22.40 -7.57
N GLN A 516 0.84 -22.87 -8.82
CA GLN A 516 -0.01 -23.98 -9.22
C GLN A 516 0.37 -25.25 -8.47
N LEU A 517 1.65 -25.61 -8.43
CA LEU A 517 2.12 -26.82 -7.76
C LEU A 517 1.85 -26.78 -6.25
N PHE A 518 2.11 -25.65 -5.60
CA PHE A 518 1.83 -25.49 -4.17
C PHE A 518 0.33 -25.52 -3.87
N TYR A 519 -0.48 -24.91 -4.73
CA TYR A 519 -1.93 -24.99 -4.62
C TYR A 519 -2.42 -26.45 -4.71
N GLU A 520 -2.00 -27.20 -5.73
CA GLU A 520 -2.35 -28.60 -5.90
C GLU A 520 -1.90 -29.46 -4.72
N TYR A 521 -0.69 -29.23 -4.22
CA TYR A 521 -0.14 -29.95 -3.07
C TYR A 521 -0.94 -29.67 -1.78
N ILE A 522 -1.33 -28.41 -1.53
CA ILE A 522 -2.03 -28.02 -0.31
C ILE A 522 -3.52 -28.38 -0.40
N SER A 523 -4.18 -28.04 -1.51
CA SER A 523 -5.63 -28.23 -1.67
C SER A 523 -6.03 -29.65 -2.02
N GLY A 524 -5.12 -30.45 -2.61
CA GLY A 524 -5.44 -31.74 -3.21
C GLY A 524 -6.26 -31.63 -4.50
N GLU A 525 -6.51 -30.42 -4.99
CA GLU A 525 -7.28 -30.15 -6.19
C GLU A 525 -6.38 -30.13 -7.42
N THR A 526 -6.63 -30.99 -8.40
CA THR A 526 -5.86 -31.10 -9.63
C THR A 526 -6.76 -31.08 -10.86
N GLN A 527 -6.26 -30.53 -11.96
CA GLN A 527 -6.94 -30.59 -13.25
C GLN A 527 -6.49 -31.84 -14.03
N ILE A 528 -7.42 -32.72 -14.35
CA ILE A 528 -7.16 -33.90 -15.16
C ILE A 528 -7.88 -33.80 -16.50
N GLU A 529 -7.22 -34.28 -17.55
CA GLU A 529 -7.83 -34.36 -18.89
C GLU A 529 -8.46 -35.73 -19.06
N ILE A 530 -9.77 -35.75 -19.31
CA ILE A 530 -10.55 -36.98 -19.56
C ILE A 530 -10.99 -36.96 -21.04
N GLU A 531 -10.73 -38.06 -21.77
CA GLU A 531 -11.28 -38.25 -23.09
C GLU A 531 -12.73 -38.75 -23.00
N GLU A 532 -13.66 -37.88 -23.36
CA GLU A 532 -15.07 -38.23 -23.44
C GLU A 532 -15.57 -38.04 -24.89
N LYS A 533 -15.98 -39.15 -25.52
CA LYS A 533 -16.52 -39.17 -26.91
C LYS A 533 -15.57 -38.55 -27.95
N GLY A 534 -14.25 -38.79 -27.83
CA GLY A 534 -13.23 -38.25 -28.76
C GLY A 534 -12.94 -36.74 -28.60
N LYS A 535 -13.37 -36.14 -27.49
CA LYS A 535 -13.01 -34.76 -27.10
C LYS A 535 -12.33 -34.76 -25.75
N THR A 536 -11.18 -34.11 -25.66
CA THR A 536 -10.49 -33.89 -24.40
C THR A 536 -11.25 -32.85 -23.57
N LYS A 537 -11.73 -33.23 -22.40
CA LYS A 537 -12.41 -32.36 -21.44
C LYS A 537 -11.57 -32.25 -20.18
N LYS A 538 -11.31 -31.04 -19.73
CA LYS A 538 -10.68 -30.81 -18.43
C LYS A 538 -11.70 -30.96 -17.32
N THR A 539 -11.38 -31.79 -16.34
CA THR A 539 -12.21 -32.04 -15.15
C THR A 539 -11.38 -31.88 -13.91
N THR A 540 -11.97 -31.32 -12.86
CA THR A 540 -11.33 -31.17 -11.56
C THR A 540 -11.40 -32.49 -10.78
N SER A 541 -10.28 -32.91 -10.20
CA SER A 541 -10.16 -34.04 -9.30
C SER A 541 -9.72 -33.59 -7.92
N TYR A 542 -10.31 -34.16 -6.88
CA TYR A 542 -10.03 -33.87 -5.49
C TYR A 542 -9.31 -35.02 -4.81
N GLY A 543 -7.98 -34.93 -4.71
CA GLY A 543 -7.12 -35.92 -4.07
C GLY A 543 -6.97 -35.71 -2.55
N LYS A 544 -5.83 -36.15 -2.02
CA LYS A 544 -5.43 -35.86 -0.62
C LYS A 544 -4.63 -34.56 -0.56
N SER A 545 -4.77 -33.82 0.52
CA SER A 545 -3.84 -32.73 0.83
C SER A 545 -2.46 -33.28 1.17
N GLY A 546 -1.41 -32.62 0.73
CA GLY A 546 -0.03 -32.92 1.15
C GLY A 546 0.30 -32.45 2.56
N LEU A 547 -0.61 -31.71 3.22
CA LEU A 547 -0.44 -31.16 4.58
C LEU A 547 -1.54 -31.71 5.52
N PHE A 548 -2.66 -31.00 5.65
CA PHE A 548 -3.76 -31.30 6.54
C PHE A 548 -5.09 -31.36 5.80
N GLU A 549 -5.97 -32.29 6.18
CA GLU A 549 -7.30 -32.43 5.56
C GLU A 549 -8.15 -31.16 5.69
N GLU A 550 -7.91 -30.34 6.71
CA GLU A 550 -8.59 -29.06 6.90
C GLU A 550 -8.25 -28.01 5.81
N LEU A 551 -7.18 -28.19 5.05
CA LEU A 551 -6.78 -27.33 3.93
C LEU A 551 -7.25 -27.86 2.58
N LYS A 552 -7.81 -29.07 2.56
CA LYS A 552 -8.22 -29.77 1.34
C LYS A 552 -9.51 -29.19 0.76
N ASN A 553 -9.52 -28.94 -0.55
CA ASN A 553 -10.73 -28.57 -1.27
C ASN A 553 -11.60 -29.79 -1.59
N ALA A 554 -12.89 -29.56 -1.72
CA ALA A 554 -13.90 -30.51 -2.17
C ALA A 554 -14.82 -29.82 -3.20
N GLU A 555 -15.67 -30.60 -3.88
CA GLU A 555 -16.53 -30.11 -4.94
C GLU A 555 -17.42 -28.92 -4.52
N ASP A 556 -17.89 -28.96 -3.27
CA ASP A 556 -18.79 -27.97 -2.67
C ASP A 556 -18.10 -27.03 -1.67
N GLN A 557 -16.78 -27.18 -1.45
CA GLN A 557 -16.08 -26.50 -0.36
C GLN A 557 -14.66 -26.11 -0.74
N THR A 558 -14.38 -24.81 -0.76
CA THR A 558 -13.04 -24.25 -0.97
C THR A 558 -12.44 -23.76 0.34
N TYR A 559 -11.32 -24.35 0.76
CA TYR A 559 -10.54 -23.94 1.92
C TYR A 559 -9.19 -23.33 1.54
N THR A 560 -8.61 -23.81 0.44
CA THR A 560 -7.38 -23.27 -0.15
C THR A 560 -7.70 -22.56 -1.46
N LEU A 561 -7.30 -21.31 -1.58
CA LEU A 561 -7.57 -20.48 -2.75
C LEU A 561 -6.26 -20.11 -3.44
N ARG A 562 -6.23 -20.17 -4.78
CA ARG A 562 -5.14 -19.59 -5.57
C ARG A 562 -5.59 -18.26 -6.15
N ILE A 563 -4.76 -17.22 -5.94
CA ILE A 563 -4.97 -15.90 -6.50
C ILE A 563 -3.96 -15.70 -7.63
N ASP A 564 -4.48 -15.52 -8.84
CA ASP A 564 -3.70 -15.19 -10.03
C ASP A 564 -4.11 -13.78 -10.48
N THR A 565 -3.13 -12.88 -10.59
CA THR A 565 -3.33 -11.49 -11.02
C THR A 565 -4.01 -11.41 -12.38
N LYS A 566 -3.72 -12.37 -13.27
CA LYS A 566 -4.32 -12.42 -14.61
C LYS A 566 -5.81 -12.73 -14.54
N LEU A 567 -6.24 -13.66 -13.68
CA LEU A 567 -7.66 -13.98 -13.48
C LEU A 567 -8.45 -12.78 -12.94
N LEU A 568 -7.83 -12.02 -12.05
CA LEU A 568 -8.44 -10.82 -11.46
C LEU A 568 -8.46 -9.64 -12.45
N ALA A 569 -7.39 -9.43 -13.21
CA ALA A 569 -7.32 -8.39 -14.24
C ALA A 569 -8.30 -8.66 -15.41
N ASP A 570 -8.44 -9.91 -15.85
CA ASP A 570 -9.44 -10.32 -16.86
C ASP A 570 -10.89 -10.05 -16.37
N ALA A 571 -11.09 -10.07 -15.05
CA ALA A 571 -12.35 -9.71 -14.42
C ALA A 571 -12.62 -8.21 -14.45
N GLU A 572 -11.60 -7.43 -14.20
CA GLU A 572 -11.68 -5.96 -14.18
C GLU A 572 -11.88 -5.38 -15.58
N ALA A 573 -11.32 -6.06 -16.59
CA ALA A 573 -11.43 -5.66 -18.00
C ALA A 573 -12.76 -6.01 -18.69
N GLY A 574 -13.69 -6.71 -18.04
CA GLY A 574 -15.04 -6.97 -18.57
C GLY A 574 -15.11 -7.96 -19.75
N ALA A 575 -14.15 -8.86 -19.90
CA ALA A 575 -14.09 -9.82 -21.01
C ALA A 575 -15.06 -11.01 -20.86
N GLY A 576 -16.33 -10.85 -21.27
CA GLY A 576 -17.35 -11.89 -21.45
C GLY A 576 -18.16 -12.24 -20.19
N GLN A 577 -19.49 -12.32 -20.33
CA GLN A 577 -20.43 -12.42 -19.19
C GLN A 577 -20.17 -13.61 -18.23
N THR A 578 -19.75 -14.77 -18.69
CA THR A 578 -19.50 -15.95 -17.83
C THR A 578 -18.14 -15.89 -17.11
N LYS A 579 -17.12 -15.35 -17.75
CA LYS A 579 -15.79 -15.15 -17.12
C LYS A 579 -15.83 -13.99 -16.11
N SER A 580 -16.58 -12.93 -16.41
CA SER A 580 -16.82 -11.81 -15.51
C SER A 580 -17.49 -12.23 -14.20
N GLN A 581 -18.50 -13.11 -14.25
CA GLN A 581 -19.19 -13.59 -13.05
C GLN A 581 -18.28 -14.45 -12.15
N HIS A 582 -17.48 -15.34 -12.72
CA HIS A 582 -16.54 -16.17 -11.95
C HIS A 582 -15.46 -15.33 -11.28
N ALA A 583 -15.01 -14.33 -11.96
CA ALA A 583 -13.98 -13.46 -11.47
C ALA A 583 -14.52 -12.46 -10.43
N GLU A 584 -15.76 -12.02 -10.54
CA GLU A 584 -16.46 -11.23 -9.51
C GLU A 584 -16.67 -12.06 -8.24
N GLN A 585 -17.08 -13.32 -8.37
CA GLN A 585 -17.16 -14.26 -7.24
C GLN A 585 -15.81 -14.49 -6.58
N LEU A 586 -14.74 -14.71 -7.37
CA LEU A 586 -13.39 -14.88 -6.83
C LEU A 586 -12.93 -13.63 -6.07
N ARG A 587 -13.21 -12.45 -6.62
CA ARG A 587 -12.90 -11.18 -5.98
C ARG A 587 -13.65 -11.01 -4.66
N GLU A 588 -14.94 -11.36 -4.63
CA GLU A 588 -15.75 -11.30 -3.42
C GLU A 588 -15.23 -12.26 -2.34
N ILE A 589 -14.87 -13.51 -2.73
CA ILE A 589 -14.27 -14.48 -1.82
C ILE A 589 -12.96 -13.91 -1.25
N VAL A 590 -12.07 -13.41 -2.12
CA VAL A 590 -10.79 -12.84 -1.71
C VAL A 590 -10.96 -11.65 -0.77
N ALA A 591 -11.84 -10.72 -1.11
CA ALA A 591 -12.08 -9.51 -0.31
C ALA A 591 -12.70 -9.80 1.06
N THR A 592 -13.34 -10.95 1.22
CA THR A 592 -14.08 -11.33 2.42
C THR A 592 -13.42 -12.46 3.23
N VAL A 593 -12.17 -12.82 2.91
CA VAL A 593 -11.40 -13.80 3.72
C VAL A 593 -11.39 -13.37 5.19
N GLY A 594 -11.80 -14.26 6.08
CA GLY A 594 -11.90 -13.97 7.51
C GLY A 594 -13.09 -13.10 7.92
N THR A 595 -13.97 -12.76 6.99
CA THR A 595 -15.19 -12.01 7.28
C THR A 595 -16.35 -12.97 7.50
N ARG A 596 -16.92 -12.94 8.70
CA ARG A 596 -18.00 -13.82 9.10
C ARG A 596 -19.26 -13.56 8.29
N GLY A 597 -19.93 -14.66 7.87
CA GLY A 597 -21.17 -14.61 7.07
C GLY A 597 -20.95 -14.21 5.61
N ALA A 598 -19.70 -14.06 5.17
CA ALA A 598 -19.34 -13.70 3.80
C ALA A 598 -18.72 -14.89 3.03
N PRO A 599 -18.67 -14.86 1.70
CA PRO A 599 -18.19 -15.99 0.89
C PRO A 599 -16.77 -16.49 1.22
N GLY A 600 -15.88 -15.58 1.68
CA GLY A 600 -14.51 -15.90 2.06
C GLY A 600 -14.30 -16.39 3.50
N GLU A 601 -15.38 -16.52 4.31
CA GLU A 601 -15.30 -16.89 5.73
C GLU A 601 -14.49 -18.16 6.00
N LYS A 602 -14.64 -19.17 5.12
CA LYS A 602 -14.07 -20.50 5.32
C LYS A 602 -12.67 -20.67 4.75
N ILE A 603 -12.11 -19.67 4.07
CA ILE A 603 -10.77 -19.74 3.48
C ILE A 603 -9.72 -19.82 4.59
N ARG A 604 -8.81 -20.80 4.46
CA ARG A 604 -7.77 -21.17 5.42
C ARG A 604 -6.36 -21.01 4.87
N CYS A 605 -6.21 -21.11 3.54
CA CYS A 605 -4.94 -20.91 2.87
C CYS A 605 -5.14 -20.11 1.58
N VAL A 606 -4.23 -19.17 1.32
CA VAL A 606 -4.17 -18.41 0.08
C VAL A 606 -2.80 -18.57 -0.55
N VAL A 607 -2.75 -19.10 -1.77
CA VAL A 607 -1.53 -19.20 -2.58
C VAL A 607 -1.55 -18.09 -3.64
N SER A 608 -0.54 -17.23 -3.64
CA SER A 608 -0.48 -16.06 -4.54
C SER A 608 0.85 -15.99 -5.28
N VAL A 609 0.85 -15.46 -6.50
CA VAL A 609 2.08 -15.27 -7.31
C VAL A 609 2.71 -13.91 -7.08
N GLN A 610 1.90 -12.89 -6.95
CA GLN A 610 2.31 -11.52 -6.67
C GLN A 610 1.62 -11.04 -5.41
N MET A 611 1.66 -9.75 -5.18
CA MET A 611 0.94 -9.15 -4.08
C MET A 611 -0.51 -9.62 -4.10
N LEU A 612 -0.99 -10.04 -2.94
CA LEU A 612 -2.42 -10.15 -2.71
C LEU A 612 -3.06 -8.85 -3.16
N THR A 613 -4.11 -8.94 -3.94
CA THR A 613 -4.78 -7.79 -4.55
C THR A 613 -4.98 -6.67 -3.55
N GLU A 614 -4.80 -5.45 -4.00
CA GLU A 614 -5.10 -4.28 -3.19
C GLU A 614 -6.54 -4.31 -2.71
N GLY A 615 -6.75 -3.85 -1.49
CA GLY A 615 -8.04 -3.98 -0.85
C GLY A 615 -8.25 -5.26 -0.03
N TRP A 616 -7.34 -6.23 -0.10
CA TRP A 616 -7.41 -7.41 0.76
C TRP A 616 -7.15 -7.03 2.22
N ASP A 617 -8.09 -7.33 3.11
CA ASP A 617 -8.13 -6.87 4.49
C ASP A 617 -8.48 -8.00 5.47
N ALA A 618 -7.74 -9.11 5.37
CA ALA A 618 -7.97 -10.27 6.22
C ALA A 618 -7.24 -10.13 7.56
N ASN A 619 -7.99 -10.04 8.65
CA ASN A 619 -7.44 -9.92 10.02
C ASN A 619 -7.05 -11.26 10.64
N ASN A 620 -7.42 -12.38 10.00
CA ASN A 620 -7.22 -13.75 10.49
C ASN A 620 -5.93 -14.40 9.99
N VAL A 621 -5.07 -13.68 9.29
CA VAL A 621 -3.76 -14.21 8.84
C VAL A 621 -2.84 -14.44 10.02
N THR A 622 -2.26 -15.64 10.10
CA THR A 622 -1.38 -16.06 11.18
C THR A 622 -0.02 -16.55 10.70
N GLN A 623 0.11 -17.06 9.48
CA GLN A 623 1.36 -17.53 8.89
C GLN A 623 1.55 -16.97 7.49
N ILE A 624 2.80 -16.67 7.13
CA ILE A 624 3.22 -16.26 5.78
C ILE A 624 4.47 -17.04 5.39
N LEU A 625 4.43 -17.72 4.25
CA LEU A 625 5.57 -18.37 3.63
C LEU A 625 5.93 -17.62 2.35
N GLY A 626 7.16 -17.09 2.27
CA GLY A 626 7.69 -16.43 1.08
C GLY A 626 8.57 -17.36 0.26
N LEU A 627 8.15 -17.67 -0.95
CA LEU A 627 8.87 -18.47 -1.96
C LEU A 627 9.27 -17.58 -3.15
N ARG A 628 9.84 -16.42 -2.83
CA ARG A 628 10.35 -15.44 -3.79
C ARG A 628 11.36 -14.52 -3.13
N ALA A 629 12.12 -13.79 -3.94
CA ALA A 629 12.97 -12.72 -3.42
C ALA A 629 12.12 -11.54 -2.93
N PHE A 630 12.40 -11.06 -1.72
CA PHE A 630 11.90 -9.79 -1.20
C PHE A 630 12.99 -8.74 -1.34
N GLY A 631 13.25 -8.34 -2.59
CA GLY A 631 14.39 -7.50 -2.95
C GLY A 631 14.24 -6.01 -2.65
N SER A 632 13.06 -5.56 -2.16
CA SER A 632 12.83 -4.16 -1.81
C SER A 632 12.02 -4.03 -0.52
N GLN A 633 12.24 -2.93 0.20
CA GLN A 633 11.41 -2.56 1.37
C GLN A 633 9.93 -2.49 0.99
N LEU A 634 9.63 -1.94 -0.19
CA LEU A 634 8.30 -1.83 -0.74
C LEU A 634 7.57 -3.19 -0.74
N LEU A 635 8.16 -4.21 -1.37
CA LEU A 635 7.56 -5.53 -1.49
C LEU A 635 7.39 -6.21 -0.12
N CYS A 636 8.38 -6.07 0.75
CA CYS A 636 8.33 -6.60 2.11
C CYS A 636 7.17 -5.95 2.91
N GLU A 637 7.07 -4.62 2.92
CA GLU A 637 6.01 -3.91 3.62
C GLU A 637 4.61 -4.22 3.05
N GLN A 638 4.50 -4.45 1.76
CA GLN A 638 3.22 -4.78 1.13
C GLN A 638 2.74 -6.19 1.49
N VAL A 639 3.61 -7.20 1.47
CA VAL A 639 3.25 -8.58 1.79
C VAL A 639 3.09 -8.76 3.31
N VAL A 640 4.13 -8.41 4.07
CA VAL A 640 4.15 -8.57 5.53
C VAL A 640 3.12 -7.66 6.19
N GLY A 641 3.00 -6.41 5.75
CA GLY A 641 2.04 -5.46 6.29
C GLY A 641 0.58 -5.92 6.17
N ARG A 642 0.22 -6.64 5.10
CA ARG A 642 -1.12 -7.23 4.96
C ARG A 642 -1.37 -8.37 5.96
N GLY A 643 -0.38 -9.17 6.25
CA GLY A 643 -0.49 -10.24 7.25
C GLY A 643 -0.48 -9.74 8.69
N LEU A 644 0.07 -8.56 8.94
CA LEU A 644 0.18 -7.98 10.28
C LEU A 644 -1.05 -7.16 10.72
N ARG A 645 -2.08 -7.07 9.92
CA ARG A 645 -3.36 -6.44 10.29
C ARG A 645 -4.05 -7.11 11.46
#